data_5083583cc2f1e6257046163f51a5419b
#
_entry.id   5083583cc2f1e6257046163f51a5419b
#
_cell.length_a   1.000
_cell.length_b   1.000
_cell.length_c   1.000
_cell.angle_alpha   90.00
_cell.angle_beta   90.00
_cell.angle_gamma   90.00
#
_symmetry.space_group_name_H-M   'P 1'
#
loop_
_entity.id
_entity.type
_entity.pdbx_description
1 polymer ?
#
loop_
_entity_poly.entity_id
_entity_poly.type
_entity_poly.pdbx_seq_one_letter_code
_entity_poly.pdbx_strand_id
1 'polypeptide(L)'
;MTGLDRELLIEIGCEEIPASWLPGLTTQLGRHLDARLKEFRLTGEGAAETYSTPRRLTARVAKLSERQTDFEELVTGPPVSAAFKPDGQPTPAAIGFAKKYGVEVEALERQETPKGSYLAYRVRQRGKATVDVLAELMGGLLRDMTFPKQMRWDAYLEDGKGDLPFARPIRWLVLLYGGRVVPFVIRRTELAQGPTVQDIRSGPNTYGHRFLTTSGRAGRAIKVKTFDDYQARLLENFVILDRAEREQRIRRELETHARKLGARVSGLVSSQSSLLQEVPDLVEYPSVVAGHIPVEFLKLPEEVLTTTMIHHQHYFPVVDEEGRLKPAFLAVTNMQAERPEIIARNSERVLTARLRDARFFWDEDRKATLESRIDRLSTILFHKKLGSYREKVDRITTLTTWIANEAFGRPDAAAHAERAARLCKADLATDMVRELTELQGTMGGIYAREEGLPEEVWKAIYFHYLPVGVEADAPPSRQQLGAAAVTWAAVSLADKLDSVVGMFWAGERPTGSRDPLGLRRQAQGAVKILVDLPDLAGIENRLPLGRLLQQASSPFGGFGDSEAALLSFMGDRLSYLLEQRGFDIRSVRAVTHGGPAAVSPREALRKLDALAQMSGSESLLGVATLLKRVKKISKGVAAPTELDTALLTEPAERTLVSALQSGAGDIRAAASRGDYRDAFTGIAALQPPVAKFFDDVLVMAEDERLRAARLGLIATLRGLILDIADISEIVTE
;
A
#
# COMPACT_ATOMS: atom_id res chain seq x y z
N MET A 1 33.26 10.91 -30.70
CA MET A 1 33.49 9.46 -30.89
C MET A 1 32.56 8.78 -29.91
N THR A 2 31.44 8.23 -30.39
CA THR A 2 30.48 7.46 -29.60
C THR A 2 31.19 6.19 -29.14
N GLY A 3 31.50 6.12 -27.82
CA GLY A 3 31.99 4.89 -27.21
C GLY A 3 30.98 3.77 -27.45
N LEU A 4 31.46 2.59 -27.78
CA LEU A 4 30.63 1.40 -27.91
C LEU A 4 30.07 1.06 -26.53
N ASP A 5 28.78 1.28 -26.34
CA ASP A 5 28.08 0.87 -25.08
C ASP A 5 28.09 -0.65 -24.97
N ARG A 6 28.34 -1.17 -23.77
CA ARG A 6 28.48 -2.59 -23.50
C ARG A 6 27.47 -3.05 -22.46
N GLU A 7 27.06 -4.30 -22.59
CA GLU A 7 26.18 -4.93 -21.60
C GLU A 7 26.86 -5.07 -20.25
N LEU A 8 26.13 -4.71 -19.18
CA LEU A 8 26.47 -5.03 -17.79
C LEU A 8 25.56 -6.18 -17.33
N LEU A 9 26.15 -7.24 -16.81
CA LEU A 9 25.46 -8.37 -16.17
C LEU A 9 25.98 -8.55 -14.76
N ILE A 10 25.06 -8.50 -13.78
CA ILE A 10 25.30 -8.76 -12.37
C ILE A 10 24.43 -9.95 -11.93
N GLU A 11 25.02 -10.93 -11.27
CA GLU A 11 24.29 -11.98 -10.55
C GLU A 11 24.87 -12.13 -9.16
N ILE A 12 24.02 -12.04 -8.14
CA ILE A 12 24.33 -12.33 -6.75
C ILE A 12 23.70 -13.67 -6.42
N GLY A 13 24.50 -14.73 -6.43
CA GLY A 13 24.06 -16.07 -6.09
C GLY A 13 24.18 -16.34 -4.59
N CYS A 14 23.14 -16.87 -3.97
CA CYS A 14 23.07 -17.06 -2.52
C CYS A 14 22.34 -18.35 -2.15
N GLU A 15 22.25 -18.64 -0.86
CA GLU A 15 21.32 -19.66 -0.34
C GLU A 15 19.89 -19.15 -0.45
N GLU A 16 18.91 -20.05 -0.31
CA GLU A 16 17.51 -19.78 -0.60
C GLU A 16 16.96 -18.57 0.21
N ILE A 17 16.58 -17.53 -0.51
CA ILE A 17 15.89 -16.34 0.02
C ILE A 17 14.40 -16.67 0.18
N PRO A 18 13.75 -16.26 1.27
CA PRO A 18 12.29 -16.40 1.41
C PRO A 18 11.52 -15.81 0.23
N ALA A 19 10.56 -16.55 -0.31
CA ALA A 19 9.79 -16.17 -1.50
C ALA A 19 9.13 -14.78 -1.35
N SER A 20 8.51 -14.52 -0.20
CA SER A 20 7.83 -13.24 0.09
C SER A 20 8.76 -12.00 0.04
N TRP A 21 10.09 -12.19 0.09
CA TRP A 21 11.04 -11.08 0.00
C TRP A 21 11.47 -10.77 -1.44
N LEU A 22 11.43 -11.79 -2.33
CA LEU A 22 12.00 -11.69 -3.67
C LEU A 22 11.43 -10.55 -4.52
N PRO A 23 10.11 -10.32 -4.61
CA PRO A 23 9.58 -9.20 -5.40
C PRO A 23 10.11 -7.84 -4.94
N GLY A 24 10.15 -7.63 -3.61
CA GLY A 24 10.68 -6.41 -3.02
C GLY A 24 12.19 -6.24 -3.24
N LEU A 25 12.96 -7.33 -3.12
CA LEU A 25 14.41 -7.32 -3.36
C LEU A 25 14.76 -7.11 -4.82
N THR A 26 13.99 -7.68 -5.75
CA THR A 26 14.15 -7.49 -7.19
C THR A 26 13.96 -6.02 -7.57
N THR A 27 12.90 -5.40 -7.05
CA THR A 27 12.64 -3.96 -7.23
C THR A 27 13.73 -3.09 -6.60
N GLN A 28 14.20 -3.43 -5.40
CA GLN A 28 15.29 -2.72 -4.74
C GLN A 28 16.57 -2.78 -5.55
N LEU A 29 16.94 -3.96 -6.08
CA LEU A 29 18.15 -4.15 -6.87
C LEU A 29 18.16 -3.20 -8.08
N GLY A 30 17.06 -3.11 -8.84
CA GLY A 30 16.93 -2.21 -9.99
C GLY A 30 17.07 -0.75 -9.57
N ARG A 31 16.28 -0.33 -8.58
CA ARG A 31 16.30 1.06 -8.09
C ARG A 31 17.68 1.48 -7.58
N HIS A 32 18.35 0.63 -6.80
CA HIS A 32 19.68 0.95 -6.27
C HIS A 32 20.74 0.94 -7.38
N LEU A 33 20.66 0.01 -8.33
CA LEU A 33 21.58 0.00 -9.47
C LEU A 33 21.42 1.27 -10.29
N ASP A 34 20.21 1.67 -10.66
CA ASP A 34 19.96 2.90 -11.43
C ASP A 34 20.46 4.15 -10.67
N ALA A 35 20.23 4.22 -9.36
CA ALA A 35 20.72 5.31 -8.53
C ALA A 35 22.26 5.35 -8.49
N ARG A 36 22.93 4.21 -8.36
CA ARG A 36 24.38 4.11 -8.39
C ARG A 36 24.97 4.46 -9.76
N LEU A 37 24.38 3.99 -10.84
CA LEU A 37 24.80 4.36 -12.20
C LEU A 37 24.76 5.87 -12.37
N LYS A 38 23.70 6.52 -11.91
CA LYS A 38 23.58 7.98 -11.94
C LYS A 38 24.63 8.68 -11.07
N GLU A 39 24.85 8.18 -9.83
CA GLU A 39 25.89 8.70 -8.92
C GLU A 39 27.28 8.63 -9.56
N PHE A 40 27.57 7.50 -10.20
CA PHE A 40 28.83 7.29 -10.94
C PHE A 40 28.84 7.91 -12.33
N ARG A 41 27.83 8.70 -12.71
CA ARG A 41 27.75 9.37 -14.02
C ARG A 41 27.92 8.41 -15.19
N LEU A 42 27.38 7.21 -15.07
CA LEU A 42 27.31 6.21 -16.11
C LEU A 42 25.93 6.27 -16.77
N THR A 43 25.90 6.36 -18.09
CA THR A 43 24.65 6.41 -18.87
C THR A 43 24.32 5.02 -19.36
N GLY A 44 23.11 4.54 -19.04
CA GLY A 44 22.55 3.27 -19.53
C GLY A 44 21.40 3.50 -20.50
N GLU A 45 21.12 2.54 -21.37
CA GLU A 45 19.91 2.51 -22.19
C GLU A 45 18.75 1.95 -21.39
N GLY A 46 17.79 2.80 -21.01
CA GLY A 46 16.63 2.41 -20.18
C GLY A 46 16.97 2.18 -18.70
N ALA A 47 16.00 1.70 -17.96
CA ALA A 47 16.17 1.25 -16.57
C ALA A 47 16.82 -0.14 -16.54
N ALA A 48 17.48 -0.46 -15.41
CA ALA A 48 18.04 -1.79 -15.19
C ALA A 48 16.94 -2.86 -15.18
N GLU A 49 17.09 -3.89 -16.02
CA GLU A 49 16.24 -5.08 -15.99
C GLU A 49 16.66 -5.97 -14.83
N THR A 50 15.68 -6.45 -14.05
CA THR A 50 15.98 -7.26 -12.86
C THR A 50 15.16 -8.53 -12.79
N TYR A 51 15.81 -9.60 -12.32
CA TYR A 51 15.25 -10.93 -12.22
C TYR A 51 15.64 -11.54 -10.87
N SER A 52 14.83 -12.46 -10.39
CA SER A 52 15.16 -13.25 -9.20
C SER A 52 14.64 -14.67 -9.26
N THR A 53 15.36 -15.55 -8.59
CA THR A 53 14.90 -16.90 -8.20
C THR A 53 15.20 -17.10 -6.72
N PRO A 54 14.74 -18.15 -6.06
CA PRO A 54 15.09 -18.41 -4.64
C PRO A 54 16.58 -18.27 -4.32
N ARG A 55 17.47 -18.55 -5.29
CA ARG A 55 18.93 -18.62 -5.07
C ARG A 55 19.72 -17.52 -5.75
N ARG A 56 19.08 -16.53 -6.42
CA ARG A 56 19.80 -15.47 -7.14
C ARG A 56 19.00 -14.18 -7.27
N LEU A 57 19.74 -13.10 -7.28
CA LEU A 57 19.27 -11.78 -7.70
C LEU A 57 20.12 -11.37 -8.91
N THR A 58 19.47 -11.01 -10.01
CA THR A 58 20.15 -10.70 -11.28
C THR A 58 19.72 -9.32 -11.76
N ALA A 59 20.70 -8.54 -12.25
CA ALA A 59 20.45 -7.27 -12.93
C ALA A 59 21.20 -7.22 -14.25
N ARG A 60 20.56 -6.61 -15.26
CA ARG A 60 21.10 -6.36 -16.59
C ARG A 60 20.92 -4.88 -16.94
N VAL A 61 21.96 -4.31 -17.54
CA VAL A 61 21.86 -3.07 -18.31
C VAL A 61 22.31 -3.37 -19.72
N ALA A 62 21.40 -3.28 -20.68
CA ALA A 62 21.64 -3.76 -22.05
C ALA A 62 22.81 -3.01 -22.73
N LYS A 63 22.88 -1.70 -22.52
CA LYS A 63 23.99 -0.87 -22.96
C LYS A 63 24.35 0.12 -21.88
N LEU A 64 25.58 0.06 -21.42
CA LEU A 64 26.16 0.97 -20.44
C LEU A 64 27.39 1.62 -21.05
N SER A 65 27.52 2.94 -20.90
CA SER A 65 28.62 3.73 -21.42
C SER A 65 29.99 3.18 -21.00
N GLU A 66 31.00 3.27 -21.90
CA GLU A 66 32.37 2.80 -21.62
C GLU A 66 33.14 3.69 -20.63
N ARG A 67 32.65 4.90 -20.43
CA ARG A 67 33.23 5.88 -19.50
C ARG A 67 32.16 6.68 -18.80
N GLN A 68 32.50 7.18 -17.62
CA GLN A 68 31.73 8.22 -16.95
C GLN A 68 31.68 9.49 -17.85
N THR A 69 30.56 10.21 -17.80
CA THR A 69 30.49 11.56 -18.36
C THR A 69 31.48 12.46 -17.65
N ASP A 70 32.15 13.33 -18.39
CA ASP A 70 33.04 14.31 -17.81
C ASP A 70 32.25 15.20 -16.85
N PHE A 71 32.91 15.59 -15.76
CA PHE A 71 32.33 16.46 -14.76
C PHE A 71 32.91 17.84 -14.87
N GLU A 72 32.06 18.82 -14.99
CA GLU A 72 32.43 20.21 -15.00
C GLU A 72 31.57 20.97 -13.99
N GLU A 73 32.20 21.57 -12.99
CA GLU A 73 31.54 22.34 -11.96
C GLU A 73 32.22 23.69 -11.78
N LEU A 74 31.43 24.76 -11.83
CA LEU A 74 31.92 26.08 -11.51
C LEU A 74 31.79 26.32 -9.98
N VAL A 75 32.91 26.16 -9.29
CA VAL A 75 32.98 26.37 -7.84
C VAL A 75 33.22 27.82 -7.53
N THR A 76 32.30 28.44 -6.77
CA THR A 76 32.40 29.85 -6.36
C THR A 76 33.31 29.98 -5.15
N GLY A 77 34.25 30.91 -5.24
CA GLY A 77 35.23 31.24 -4.21
C GLY A 77 34.91 32.56 -3.48
N PRO A 78 35.93 33.28 -3.00
CA PRO A 78 35.72 34.53 -2.30
C PRO A 78 35.20 35.65 -3.21
N PRO A 79 34.49 36.68 -2.67
CA PRO A 79 34.10 37.85 -3.42
C PRO A 79 35.33 38.55 -4.00
N VAL A 80 35.22 39.06 -5.27
CA VAL A 80 36.34 39.76 -5.92
C VAL A 80 36.85 40.93 -5.10
N SER A 81 35.99 41.63 -4.37
CA SER A 81 36.37 42.73 -3.46
C SER A 81 37.21 42.29 -2.27
N ALA A 82 37.13 41.04 -1.86
CA ALA A 82 37.95 40.45 -0.80
C ALA A 82 39.16 39.66 -1.36
N ALA A 83 39.13 39.32 -2.64
CA ALA A 83 40.12 38.52 -3.30
C ALA A 83 41.30 39.32 -3.84
N PHE A 84 41.13 40.63 -4.09
CA PHE A 84 42.18 41.52 -4.60
C PHE A 84 42.25 42.79 -3.77
N LYS A 85 43.46 43.28 -3.56
CA LYS A 85 43.74 44.58 -2.98
C LYS A 85 43.43 45.72 -3.95
N PRO A 86 43.32 46.99 -3.47
CA PRO A 86 43.11 48.13 -4.36
C PRO A 86 44.20 48.32 -5.44
N ASP A 87 45.39 47.81 -5.21
CA ASP A 87 46.55 47.79 -6.12
C ASP A 87 46.51 46.61 -7.14
N GLY A 88 45.45 45.78 -7.09
CA GLY A 88 45.29 44.63 -7.94
C GLY A 88 46.01 43.34 -7.52
N GLN A 89 46.75 43.38 -6.42
CA GLN A 89 47.46 42.19 -5.92
C GLN A 89 46.51 41.20 -5.25
N PRO A 90 46.70 39.86 -5.44
CA PRO A 90 45.87 38.85 -4.82
C PRO A 90 46.06 38.82 -3.29
N THR A 91 44.97 38.69 -2.58
CA THR A 91 44.94 38.51 -1.14
C THR A 91 45.18 37.02 -0.74
N PRO A 92 45.50 36.73 0.50
CA PRO A 92 45.55 35.35 1.00
C PRO A 92 44.30 34.51 0.70
N ALA A 93 43.14 35.16 0.57
CA ALA A 93 41.88 34.48 0.24
C ALA A 93 41.87 33.97 -1.23
N ALA A 94 42.33 34.81 -2.16
CA ALA A 94 42.48 34.41 -3.58
C ALA A 94 43.55 33.31 -3.75
N ILE A 95 44.71 33.51 -3.09
CA ILE A 95 45.82 32.55 -3.15
C ILE A 95 45.39 31.20 -2.54
N GLY A 96 44.71 31.24 -1.37
CA GLY A 96 44.21 30.03 -0.72
C GLY A 96 43.18 29.29 -1.59
N PHE A 97 42.30 30.01 -2.24
CA PHE A 97 41.33 29.41 -3.17
C PHE A 97 42.00 28.78 -4.40
N ALA A 98 42.96 29.48 -5.04
CA ALA A 98 43.72 28.93 -6.17
C ALA A 98 44.53 27.69 -5.74
N LYS A 99 45.21 27.74 -4.59
CA LYS A 99 46.01 26.64 -4.05
C LYS A 99 45.15 25.39 -3.73
N LYS A 100 43.91 25.58 -3.28
CA LYS A 100 42.96 24.46 -3.05
C LYS A 100 42.73 23.63 -4.29
N TYR A 101 42.77 24.26 -5.48
CA TYR A 101 42.53 23.58 -6.74
C TYR A 101 43.82 23.36 -7.56
N GLY A 102 45.00 23.69 -7.00
CA GLY A 102 46.31 23.47 -7.62
C GLY A 102 46.56 24.35 -8.86
N VAL A 103 46.00 25.56 -8.86
CA VAL A 103 46.09 26.49 -10.00
C VAL A 103 46.66 27.84 -9.54
N GLU A 104 47.16 28.66 -10.49
CA GLU A 104 47.56 30.03 -10.26
C GLU A 104 46.32 30.95 -10.18
N VAL A 105 46.43 32.10 -9.52
CA VAL A 105 45.27 33.01 -9.31
C VAL A 105 44.74 33.54 -10.66
N GLU A 106 45.59 33.69 -11.64
CA GLU A 106 45.27 34.14 -13.03
C GLU A 106 44.37 33.15 -13.79
N ALA A 107 44.34 31.89 -13.38
CA ALA A 107 43.47 30.86 -13.97
C ALA A 107 42.05 30.86 -13.39
N LEU A 108 41.75 31.71 -12.36
CA LEU A 108 40.43 31.83 -11.80
C LEU A 108 39.54 32.73 -12.68
N GLU A 109 38.29 32.28 -12.84
CA GLU A 109 37.26 33.04 -13.55
C GLU A 109 36.56 34.01 -12.58
N ARG A 110 35.86 35.02 -13.13
CA ARG A 110 34.95 35.88 -12.35
C ARG A 110 33.53 35.52 -12.69
N GLN A 111 32.70 35.28 -11.67
CA GLN A 111 31.29 34.96 -11.80
C GLN A 111 30.45 36.07 -11.19
N GLU A 112 29.56 36.63 -11.98
CA GLU A 112 28.57 37.59 -11.50
C GLU A 112 27.39 36.82 -10.86
N THR A 113 27.02 37.22 -9.65
CA THR A 113 25.89 36.67 -8.95
C THR A 113 24.98 37.81 -8.44
N PRO A 114 23.72 37.55 -8.06
CA PRO A 114 22.87 38.57 -7.46
C PRO A 114 23.44 39.23 -6.19
N LYS A 115 24.47 38.62 -5.59
CA LYS A 115 25.14 39.11 -4.38
C LYS A 115 26.48 39.79 -4.69
N GLY A 116 26.86 39.95 -5.95
CA GLY A 116 28.10 40.56 -6.41
C GLY A 116 29.00 39.64 -7.21
N SER A 117 30.19 40.13 -7.57
CA SER A 117 31.18 39.39 -8.33
C SER A 117 32.07 38.55 -7.44
N TYR A 118 32.25 37.29 -7.79
CA TYR A 118 33.01 36.28 -7.05
C TYR A 118 34.11 35.70 -7.92
N LEU A 119 35.21 35.26 -7.33
CA LEU A 119 36.14 34.36 -8.00
C LEU A 119 35.49 33.00 -8.17
N ALA A 120 35.73 32.34 -9.25
CA ALA A 120 35.23 30.99 -9.50
C ALA A 120 36.34 30.18 -10.22
N TYR A 121 36.28 28.88 -10.04
CA TYR A 121 37.16 27.95 -10.75
C TYR A 121 36.31 26.82 -11.36
N ARG A 122 36.57 26.56 -12.60
CA ARG A 122 35.90 25.51 -13.38
C ARG A 122 36.66 24.20 -13.21
N VAL A 123 36.18 23.41 -12.24
CA VAL A 123 36.72 22.07 -11.99
C VAL A 123 36.29 21.16 -13.13
N ARG A 124 37.27 20.67 -13.86
CA ARG A 124 37.06 19.68 -14.93
C ARG A 124 37.67 18.36 -14.52
N GLN A 125 36.83 17.35 -14.36
CA GLN A 125 37.26 15.99 -14.08
C GLN A 125 36.88 15.09 -15.22
N ARG A 126 37.88 14.56 -15.92
CA ARG A 126 37.66 13.58 -16.99
C ARG A 126 37.04 12.30 -16.41
N GLY A 127 36.00 11.81 -17.04
CA GLY A 127 35.35 10.56 -16.62
C GLY A 127 36.33 9.38 -16.64
N LYS A 128 36.28 8.53 -15.63
CA LYS A 128 37.04 7.27 -15.56
C LYS A 128 36.43 6.23 -16.49
N ALA A 129 37.16 5.19 -16.86
CA ALA A 129 36.60 4.05 -17.55
C ALA A 129 35.62 3.31 -16.67
N THR A 130 34.53 2.82 -17.25
CA THR A 130 33.46 2.11 -16.50
C THR A 130 34.00 0.92 -15.72
N VAL A 131 34.94 0.16 -16.30
CA VAL A 131 35.58 -0.99 -15.63
C VAL A 131 36.30 -0.60 -14.34
N ASP A 132 36.82 0.64 -14.23
CA ASP A 132 37.57 1.11 -13.08
C ASP A 132 36.67 1.50 -11.89
N VAL A 133 35.40 1.75 -12.15
CA VAL A 133 34.44 2.20 -11.11
C VAL A 133 33.38 1.15 -10.76
N LEU A 134 33.20 0.12 -11.59
CA LEU A 134 32.17 -0.91 -11.36
C LEU A 134 32.41 -1.72 -10.07
N ALA A 135 33.64 -1.92 -9.64
CA ALA A 135 33.93 -2.60 -8.38
C ALA A 135 33.45 -1.78 -7.17
N GLU A 136 33.68 -0.47 -7.16
CA GLU A 136 33.19 0.44 -6.12
C GLU A 136 31.65 0.53 -6.14
N LEU A 137 31.07 0.66 -7.33
CA LEU A 137 29.61 0.65 -7.53
C LEU A 137 28.99 -0.63 -6.96
N MET A 138 29.57 -1.80 -7.25
CA MET A 138 29.09 -3.09 -6.75
C MET A 138 29.15 -3.17 -5.22
N GLY A 139 30.22 -2.69 -4.61
CA GLY A 139 30.33 -2.62 -3.14
C GLY A 139 29.23 -1.76 -2.53
N GLY A 140 28.98 -0.60 -3.12
CA GLY A 140 27.88 0.28 -2.72
C GLY A 140 26.52 -0.37 -2.91
N LEU A 141 26.27 -1.03 -4.04
CA LEU A 141 25.02 -1.73 -4.34
C LEU A 141 24.70 -2.82 -3.30
N LEU A 142 25.69 -3.63 -2.91
CA LEU A 142 25.51 -4.64 -1.87
C LEU A 142 25.17 -4.03 -0.50
N ARG A 143 25.75 -2.87 -0.17
CA ARG A 143 25.48 -2.15 1.09
C ARG A 143 24.10 -1.48 1.12
N ASP A 144 23.56 -1.07 -0.02
CA ASP A 144 22.27 -0.40 -0.13
C ASP A 144 21.09 -1.37 -0.01
N MET A 145 21.32 -2.67 -0.24
CA MET A 145 20.27 -3.67 -0.12
C MET A 145 19.81 -3.82 1.32
N THR A 146 18.49 -3.74 1.53
CA THR A 146 17.86 -3.90 2.84
C THR A 146 16.94 -5.12 2.86
N PHE A 147 16.92 -5.80 3.99
CA PHE A 147 16.20 -7.08 4.15
C PHE A 147 15.31 -7.03 5.40
N PRO A 148 14.15 -7.71 5.41
CA PRO A 148 13.34 -7.85 6.62
C PRO A 148 14.09 -8.46 7.81
N LYS A 149 14.97 -9.43 7.52
CA LYS A 149 15.95 -9.97 8.47
C LYS A 149 17.29 -10.12 7.76
N GLN A 150 18.36 -9.70 8.42
CA GLN A 150 19.72 -9.82 7.93
C GLN A 150 20.45 -10.95 8.64
N MET A 151 21.30 -11.64 7.91
CA MET A 151 22.20 -12.65 8.44
C MET A 151 23.63 -12.10 8.43
N ARG A 152 24.35 -12.25 9.55
CA ARG A 152 25.82 -12.15 9.59
C ARG A 152 26.39 -13.51 9.21
N TRP A 153 27.34 -13.51 8.31
CA TRP A 153 27.87 -14.75 7.70
C TRP A 153 29.37 -14.70 7.47
N ASP A 154 30.08 -13.98 8.37
CA ASP A 154 31.53 -13.83 8.42
C ASP A 154 32.13 -13.32 7.10
N ALA A 155 31.51 -12.28 6.54
CA ALA A 155 31.93 -11.65 5.30
C ALA A 155 32.04 -10.14 5.46
N TYR A 156 32.99 -9.54 4.74
CA TYR A 156 33.20 -8.09 4.72
C TYR A 156 33.73 -7.61 3.36
N LEU A 157 33.63 -6.33 3.13
CA LEU A 157 34.25 -5.63 2.00
C LEU A 157 35.46 -4.82 2.52
N GLU A 158 36.45 -4.64 1.68
CA GLU A 158 37.64 -3.82 1.99
C GLU A 158 37.32 -2.30 1.87
N ASP A 159 36.12 -1.90 2.30
CA ASP A 159 35.62 -0.51 2.28
C ASP A 159 35.68 0.17 3.67
N GLY A 160 36.20 -0.53 4.67
CA GLY A 160 36.32 -0.04 6.05
C GLY A 160 35.01 0.04 6.84
N LYS A 161 33.88 -0.47 6.28
CA LYS A 161 32.54 -0.37 6.90
C LYS A 161 32.14 -1.62 7.70
N GLY A 162 33.10 -2.51 7.99
CA GLY A 162 32.87 -3.73 8.77
C GLY A 162 32.11 -4.82 8.02
N ASP A 163 31.40 -5.67 8.79
CA ASP A 163 30.68 -6.82 8.27
C ASP A 163 29.74 -6.45 7.11
N LEU A 164 29.56 -7.40 6.17
CA LEU A 164 28.58 -7.35 5.11
C LEU A 164 27.38 -8.26 5.45
N PRO A 165 26.36 -7.78 6.16
CA PRO A 165 25.14 -8.55 6.37
C PRO A 165 24.38 -8.67 5.05
N PHE A 166 23.75 -9.84 4.85
CA PHE A 166 22.92 -10.10 3.67
C PHE A 166 21.71 -10.98 4.05
N ALA A 167 20.72 -11.12 3.14
CA ALA A 167 19.55 -11.98 3.39
C ALA A 167 19.92 -13.42 3.72
N ARG A 168 20.84 -13.97 2.94
CA ARG A 168 21.43 -15.30 3.07
C ARG A 168 22.89 -15.25 2.62
N PRO A 169 23.75 -16.19 3.04
CA PRO A 169 25.13 -16.21 2.59
C PRO A 169 25.25 -16.21 1.07
N ILE A 170 26.04 -15.27 0.53
CA ILE A 170 26.37 -15.23 -0.90
C ILE A 170 27.31 -16.41 -1.19
N ARG A 171 27.10 -17.10 -2.30
CA ARG A 171 27.85 -18.28 -2.70
C ARG A 171 28.68 -18.07 -3.96
N TRP A 172 28.21 -17.25 -4.88
CA TRP A 172 28.92 -16.88 -6.11
C TRP A 172 28.50 -15.47 -6.55
N LEU A 173 29.33 -14.91 -7.41
CA LEU A 173 29.08 -13.59 -7.96
C LEU A 173 29.46 -13.59 -9.44
N VAL A 174 28.52 -13.18 -10.31
CA VAL A 174 28.82 -12.84 -11.71
C VAL A 174 28.81 -11.32 -11.82
N LEU A 175 29.90 -10.75 -12.32
CA LEU A 175 30.02 -9.33 -12.62
C LEU A 175 30.76 -9.20 -13.96
N LEU A 176 29.99 -9.00 -15.03
CA LEU A 176 30.50 -8.94 -16.39
C LEU A 176 30.18 -7.60 -17.03
N TYR A 177 31.16 -7.00 -17.69
CA TYR A 177 30.98 -5.84 -18.52
C TYR A 177 31.54 -6.10 -19.93
N GLY A 178 30.68 -6.05 -20.95
CA GLY A 178 31.03 -6.45 -22.31
C GLY A 178 31.57 -7.88 -22.41
N GLY A 179 31.01 -8.80 -21.62
CA GLY A 179 31.42 -10.22 -21.57
C GLY A 179 32.75 -10.48 -20.85
N ARG A 180 33.37 -9.47 -20.26
CA ARG A 180 34.60 -9.58 -19.47
C ARG A 180 34.30 -9.44 -17.99
N VAL A 181 35.00 -10.24 -17.17
CA VAL A 181 34.88 -10.20 -15.71
C VAL A 181 35.46 -8.88 -15.20
N VAL A 182 34.66 -8.18 -14.39
CA VAL A 182 35.14 -7.06 -13.57
C VAL A 182 35.56 -7.63 -12.24
N PRO A 183 36.83 -7.47 -11.82
CA PRO A 183 37.31 -8.02 -10.54
C PRO A 183 36.59 -7.41 -9.35
N PHE A 184 36.02 -8.25 -8.49
CA PHE A 184 35.40 -7.87 -7.24
C PHE A 184 35.52 -9.01 -6.24
N VAL A 185 35.76 -8.71 -4.96
CA VAL A 185 35.97 -9.73 -3.92
C VAL A 185 35.15 -9.40 -2.69
N ILE A 186 34.40 -10.38 -2.20
CA ILE A 186 33.83 -10.39 -0.86
C ILE A 186 34.78 -11.22 -0.01
N ARG A 187 35.41 -10.64 0.98
CA ARG A 187 36.33 -11.29 1.91
C ARG A 187 35.57 -12.09 2.94
N ARG A 188 36.14 -13.20 3.36
CA ARG A 188 35.63 -14.02 4.44
C ARG A 188 36.56 -13.89 5.65
N THR A 189 35.97 -13.76 6.84
CA THR A 189 36.73 -13.75 8.08
C THR A 189 37.29 -15.15 8.36
N GLU A 190 38.59 -15.25 8.61
CA GLU A 190 39.21 -16.51 9.03
C GLU A 190 38.71 -16.85 10.43
N LEU A 191 38.15 -18.05 10.57
CA LEU A 191 37.77 -18.60 11.87
C LEU A 191 39.01 -19.17 12.55
N ALA A 192 39.22 -18.83 13.82
CA ALA A 192 40.35 -19.32 14.61
C ALA A 192 40.40 -20.87 14.72
N GLN A 193 39.27 -21.54 14.57
CA GLN A 193 39.10 -23.00 14.49
C GLN A 193 37.98 -23.34 13.52
N GLY A 194 38.26 -24.13 12.51
CA GLY A 194 37.27 -24.56 11.53
C GLY A 194 37.83 -24.73 10.10
N PRO A 195 37.02 -25.17 9.15
CA PRO A 195 37.46 -25.28 7.75
C PRO A 195 37.77 -23.91 7.16
N THR A 196 38.82 -23.81 6.35
CA THR A 196 39.18 -22.60 5.63
C THR A 196 38.05 -22.21 4.70
N VAL A 197 37.46 -21.04 4.91
CA VAL A 197 36.39 -20.51 4.07
C VAL A 197 36.98 -19.61 2.99
N GLN A 198 36.71 -19.93 1.72
CA GLN A 198 37.28 -19.19 0.60
C GLN A 198 36.51 -17.85 0.38
N ASP A 199 37.26 -16.81 0.02
CA ASP A 199 36.69 -15.55 -0.47
C ASP A 199 35.78 -15.79 -1.69
N ILE A 200 34.76 -14.94 -1.83
CA ILE A 200 33.89 -14.98 -3.00
C ILE A 200 34.40 -13.96 -4.00
N ARG A 201 34.86 -14.44 -5.14
CA ARG A 201 35.38 -13.63 -6.23
C ARG A 201 34.37 -13.56 -7.37
N SER A 202 34.21 -12.38 -7.97
CA SER A 202 33.47 -12.27 -9.22
C SER A 202 34.08 -13.14 -10.30
N GLY A 203 33.23 -13.75 -11.11
CA GLY A 203 33.65 -14.64 -12.19
C GLY A 203 32.61 -14.73 -13.29
N PRO A 204 32.89 -15.54 -14.32
CA PRO A 204 31.94 -15.77 -15.40
C PRO A 204 31.01 -16.96 -15.13
N ASN A 205 31.03 -17.52 -13.93
CA ASN A 205 30.34 -18.78 -13.62
C ASN A 205 29.07 -18.54 -12.82
N THR A 206 27.93 -18.94 -13.38
CA THR A 206 26.66 -19.13 -12.68
C THR A 206 26.49 -20.62 -12.33
N TYR A 207 25.39 -20.98 -11.68
CA TYR A 207 25.10 -22.35 -11.27
C TYR A 207 23.68 -22.74 -11.68
N GLY A 208 23.54 -23.97 -12.20
CA GLY A 208 22.24 -24.55 -12.55
C GLY A 208 21.41 -24.95 -11.33
N HIS A 209 20.32 -25.62 -11.61
CA HIS A 209 19.42 -26.13 -10.59
C HIS A 209 20.16 -27.05 -9.59
N ARG A 210 19.78 -26.97 -8.30
CA ARG A 210 20.51 -27.72 -7.22
C ARG A 210 20.46 -29.21 -7.38
N PHE A 211 19.38 -29.76 -7.92
CA PHE A 211 19.14 -31.21 -7.99
C PHE A 211 18.99 -31.77 -9.41
N LEU A 212 18.47 -30.98 -10.35
CA LEU A 212 18.25 -31.43 -11.71
C LEU A 212 19.53 -31.28 -12.56
N THR A 213 19.80 -32.26 -13.42
CA THR A 213 20.95 -32.25 -14.29
C THR A 213 20.75 -33.15 -15.50
N THR A 214 21.33 -32.78 -16.63
CA THR A 214 21.43 -33.62 -17.83
C THR A 214 22.76 -34.42 -17.90
N SER A 215 23.73 -34.11 -17.02
CA SER A 215 25.10 -34.59 -17.10
C SER A 215 25.56 -35.38 -15.85
N GLY A 216 24.62 -35.80 -15.00
CA GLY A 216 24.93 -36.56 -13.78
C GLY A 216 25.47 -35.73 -12.61
N ARG A 217 25.80 -34.44 -12.78
CA ARG A 217 26.30 -33.56 -11.70
C ARG A 217 25.44 -32.31 -11.62
N ALA A 218 24.46 -32.33 -10.72
CA ALA A 218 23.60 -31.20 -10.44
C ALA A 218 24.38 -30.03 -9.80
N GLY A 219 23.86 -28.82 -9.93
CA GLY A 219 24.44 -27.59 -9.34
C GLY A 219 25.84 -27.26 -9.87
N ARG A 220 26.19 -27.70 -11.09
CA ARG A 220 27.51 -27.44 -11.68
C ARG A 220 27.69 -25.95 -12.06
N ALA A 221 28.93 -25.51 -12.06
CA ALA A 221 29.32 -24.20 -12.59
C ALA A 221 29.12 -24.15 -14.11
N ILE A 222 28.54 -23.08 -14.57
CA ILE A 222 28.18 -22.79 -15.97
C ILE A 222 28.82 -21.47 -16.37
N LYS A 223 29.74 -21.49 -17.34
CA LYS A 223 30.40 -20.27 -17.81
C LYS A 223 29.48 -19.50 -18.76
N VAL A 224 29.32 -18.19 -18.51
CA VAL A 224 28.47 -17.29 -19.29
C VAL A 224 29.25 -16.03 -19.73
N LYS A 225 28.78 -15.37 -20.79
CA LYS A 225 29.44 -14.19 -21.36
C LYS A 225 28.48 -13.01 -21.56
N THR A 226 27.25 -13.27 -21.98
CA THR A 226 26.21 -12.29 -22.24
C THR A 226 24.95 -12.68 -21.48
N PHE A 227 23.98 -11.77 -21.38
CA PHE A 227 22.71 -12.07 -20.75
C PHE A 227 21.92 -13.16 -21.52
N ASP A 228 21.91 -13.11 -22.84
CA ASP A 228 21.20 -14.10 -23.65
C ASP A 228 21.82 -15.50 -23.48
N ASP A 229 23.16 -15.59 -23.45
CA ASP A 229 23.89 -16.85 -23.14
C ASP A 229 23.58 -17.30 -21.70
N TYR A 230 23.53 -16.37 -20.75
CA TYR A 230 23.20 -16.64 -19.36
C TYR A 230 21.77 -17.23 -19.21
N GLN A 231 20.78 -16.61 -19.82
CA GLN A 231 19.38 -17.06 -19.75
C GLN A 231 19.21 -18.43 -20.43
N ALA A 232 19.78 -18.59 -21.63
CA ALA A 232 19.70 -19.87 -22.35
C ALA A 232 20.35 -21.01 -21.57
N ARG A 233 21.56 -20.80 -21.01
CA ARG A 233 22.27 -21.82 -20.25
C ARG A 233 21.61 -22.13 -18.89
N LEU A 234 20.99 -21.15 -18.26
CA LEU A 234 20.18 -21.40 -17.06
C LEU A 234 19.01 -22.31 -17.38
N LEU A 235 18.29 -22.05 -18.48
CA LEU A 235 17.17 -22.87 -18.92
C LEU A 235 17.59 -24.31 -19.25
N GLU A 236 18.72 -24.49 -19.97
CA GLU A 236 19.34 -25.80 -20.25
C GLU A 236 19.70 -26.56 -18.96
N ASN A 237 19.92 -25.83 -17.87
CA ASN A 237 20.26 -26.39 -16.56
C ASN A 237 19.14 -26.24 -15.53
N PHE A 238 17.90 -26.29 -16.01
CA PHE A 238 16.67 -26.33 -15.21
C PHE A 238 16.48 -25.11 -14.29
N VAL A 239 16.79 -23.93 -14.78
CA VAL A 239 16.50 -22.67 -14.10
C VAL A 239 15.76 -21.74 -15.08
N ILE A 240 14.50 -21.47 -14.84
CA ILE A 240 13.72 -20.48 -15.55
C ILE A 240 13.92 -19.15 -14.80
N LEU A 241 14.65 -18.23 -15.41
CA LEU A 241 15.03 -16.97 -14.77
C LEU A 241 13.83 -16.03 -14.65
N ASP A 242 13.01 -15.92 -15.69
CA ASP A 242 11.86 -15.03 -15.73
C ASP A 242 10.73 -15.54 -14.82
N ARG A 243 10.29 -14.68 -13.89
CA ARG A 243 9.21 -15.01 -12.93
C ARG A 243 7.87 -15.22 -13.64
N ALA A 244 7.56 -14.41 -14.65
CA ALA A 244 6.30 -14.51 -15.39
C ALA A 244 6.24 -15.82 -16.17
N GLU A 245 7.36 -16.27 -16.73
CA GLU A 245 7.46 -17.56 -17.41
C GLU A 245 7.24 -18.73 -16.43
N ARG A 246 7.82 -18.66 -15.20
CA ARG A 246 7.54 -19.66 -14.15
C ARG A 246 6.06 -19.69 -13.76
N GLU A 247 5.44 -18.51 -13.55
CA GLU A 247 4.02 -18.41 -13.23
C GLU A 247 3.13 -18.99 -14.34
N GLN A 248 3.40 -18.66 -15.59
CA GLN A 248 2.67 -19.18 -16.75
C GLN A 248 2.76 -20.70 -16.86
N ARG A 249 3.96 -21.26 -16.62
CA ARG A 249 4.17 -22.71 -16.62
C ARG A 249 3.38 -23.37 -15.48
N ILE A 250 3.43 -22.81 -14.26
CA ILE A 250 2.68 -23.29 -13.11
C ILE A 250 1.17 -23.28 -13.42
N ARG A 251 0.64 -22.18 -13.90
CA ARG A 251 -0.79 -22.04 -14.25
C ARG A 251 -1.24 -23.11 -15.25
N ARG A 252 -0.51 -23.27 -16.34
CA ARG A 252 -0.80 -24.26 -17.38
C ARG A 252 -0.76 -25.71 -16.86
N GLU A 253 0.23 -26.03 -16.03
CA GLU A 253 0.33 -27.37 -15.43
C GLU A 253 -0.78 -27.64 -14.41
N LEU A 254 -1.10 -26.65 -13.55
CA LEU A 254 -2.22 -26.74 -12.61
C LEU A 254 -3.55 -27.01 -13.33
N GLU A 255 -3.85 -26.26 -14.38
CA GLU A 255 -5.06 -26.45 -15.18
C GLU A 255 -5.09 -27.83 -15.85
N THR A 256 -3.94 -28.31 -16.33
CA THR A 256 -3.82 -29.62 -16.97
C THR A 256 -4.09 -30.74 -15.98
N HIS A 257 -3.51 -30.66 -14.78
CA HIS A 257 -3.70 -31.67 -13.73
C HIS A 257 -5.13 -31.61 -13.15
N ALA A 258 -5.71 -30.41 -12.95
CA ALA A 258 -7.07 -30.27 -12.49
C ALA A 258 -8.06 -30.91 -13.47
N ARG A 259 -7.91 -30.67 -14.78
CA ARG A 259 -8.75 -31.32 -15.82
C ARG A 259 -8.67 -32.83 -15.79
N LYS A 260 -7.49 -33.42 -15.56
CA LYS A 260 -7.34 -34.89 -15.41
C LYS A 260 -8.12 -35.43 -14.21
N LEU A 261 -8.33 -34.61 -13.18
CA LEU A 261 -9.12 -34.95 -12.00
C LEU A 261 -10.62 -34.64 -12.17
N GLY A 262 -11.07 -34.17 -13.35
CA GLY A 262 -12.43 -33.67 -13.55
C GLY A 262 -12.77 -32.53 -12.58
N ALA A 263 -11.84 -31.58 -12.43
CA ALA A 263 -11.89 -30.51 -11.46
C ALA A 263 -11.37 -29.18 -12.03
N ARG A 264 -11.54 -28.13 -11.29
CA ARG A 264 -10.88 -26.83 -11.48
C ARG A 264 -10.10 -26.44 -10.23
N VAL A 265 -9.06 -25.63 -10.37
CA VAL A 265 -8.31 -25.14 -9.24
C VAL A 265 -9.07 -24.01 -8.56
N SER A 266 -9.27 -24.10 -7.24
CA SER A 266 -9.93 -23.06 -6.47
C SER A 266 -9.12 -21.76 -6.51
N GLY A 267 -9.77 -20.63 -6.79
CA GLY A 267 -9.16 -19.29 -6.77
C GLY A 267 -8.22 -18.95 -7.94
N LEU A 268 -8.03 -19.83 -8.94
CA LEU A 268 -7.14 -19.56 -10.09
C LEU A 268 -7.70 -18.47 -11.03
N VAL A 269 -9.00 -18.22 -10.98
CA VAL A 269 -9.69 -17.26 -11.85
C VAL A 269 -9.40 -15.81 -11.40
N SER A 270 -9.09 -15.58 -10.12
CA SER A 270 -8.67 -14.26 -9.67
C SER A 270 -7.15 -14.11 -9.82
N SER A 271 -6.70 -13.08 -10.51
CA SER A 271 -5.30 -12.65 -10.55
C SER A 271 -4.73 -12.30 -9.16
N GLN A 272 -5.56 -12.35 -8.13
CA GLN A 272 -5.27 -12.03 -6.73
C GLN A 272 -5.10 -13.27 -5.85
N SER A 273 -5.02 -14.49 -6.40
CA SER A 273 -4.68 -15.66 -5.59
C SER A 273 -3.30 -15.45 -4.93
N SER A 274 -3.29 -15.23 -3.61
CA SER A 274 -2.05 -15.02 -2.85
C SER A 274 -1.04 -16.16 -3.06
N LEU A 275 -1.55 -17.39 -3.17
CA LEU A 275 -0.72 -18.57 -3.40
C LEU A 275 -0.04 -18.55 -4.78
N LEU A 276 -0.76 -18.17 -5.84
CA LEU A 276 -0.18 -18.08 -7.18
C LEU A 276 0.81 -16.91 -7.32
N GLN A 277 0.69 -15.89 -6.47
CA GLN A 277 1.68 -14.81 -6.39
C GLN A 277 2.96 -15.23 -5.65
N GLU A 278 2.89 -16.18 -4.73
CA GLU A 278 4.04 -16.61 -3.93
C GLU A 278 4.79 -17.79 -4.55
N VAL A 279 4.08 -18.80 -5.06
CA VAL A 279 4.67 -20.08 -5.49
C VAL A 279 5.71 -19.91 -6.60
N PRO A 280 5.61 -19.01 -7.60
CA PRO A 280 6.67 -18.79 -8.58
C PRO A 280 8.01 -18.38 -7.96
N ASP A 281 8.00 -17.81 -6.77
CA ASP A 281 9.18 -17.37 -6.03
C ASP A 281 9.75 -18.45 -5.09
N LEU A 282 9.10 -19.61 -5.00
CA LEU A 282 9.59 -20.80 -4.29
C LEU A 282 10.42 -21.74 -5.17
N VAL A 283 10.33 -21.61 -6.50
CA VAL A 283 10.85 -22.61 -7.45
C VAL A 283 11.69 -21.97 -8.56
N GLU A 284 12.67 -22.75 -9.06
CA GLU A 284 13.47 -22.40 -10.24
C GLU A 284 12.98 -23.15 -11.49
N TYR A 285 12.45 -24.37 -11.32
CA TYR A 285 11.95 -25.21 -12.42
C TYR A 285 10.67 -25.92 -11.97
N PRO A 286 9.51 -25.24 -12.08
CA PRO A 286 8.25 -25.76 -11.59
C PRO A 286 7.75 -26.98 -12.37
N SER A 287 7.20 -27.94 -11.65
CA SER A 287 6.29 -28.97 -12.13
C SER A 287 5.16 -29.20 -11.12
N VAL A 288 4.08 -29.87 -11.52
CA VAL A 288 2.92 -30.11 -10.67
C VAL A 288 2.71 -31.59 -10.42
N VAL A 289 2.42 -31.94 -9.17
CA VAL A 289 1.95 -33.27 -8.79
C VAL A 289 0.56 -33.20 -8.18
N ALA A 290 -0.26 -34.21 -8.40
CA ALA A 290 -1.58 -34.35 -7.81
C ALA A 290 -1.53 -35.34 -6.64
N GLY A 291 -2.10 -34.94 -5.49
CA GLY A 291 -2.24 -35.80 -4.32
C GLY A 291 -3.71 -35.90 -3.89
N HIS A 292 -4.01 -36.85 -3.02
CA HIS A 292 -5.34 -37.16 -2.54
C HIS A 292 -5.47 -36.86 -1.04
N ILE A 293 -6.69 -36.47 -0.64
CA ILE A 293 -7.07 -36.29 0.74
C ILE A 293 -7.97 -37.48 1.13
N PRO A 294 -7.68 -38.18 2.24
CA PRO A 294 -8.62 -39.20 2.72
C PRO A 294 -10.01 -38.60 2.95
N VAL A 295 -11.04 -39.26 2.39
CA VAL A 295 -12.43 -38.76 2.35
C VAL A 295 -12.98 -38.46 3.76
N GLU A 296 -12.48 -39.16 4.79
CA GLU A 296 -12.88 -38.93 6.18
C GLU A 296 -12.63 -37.48 6.67
N PHE A 297 -11.65 -36.78 6.11
CA PHE A 297 -11.34 -35.38 6.48
C PHE A 297 -12.29 -34.37 5.82
N LEU A 298 -13.04 -34.73 4.80
CA LEU A 298 -14.05 -33.84 4.20
C LEU A 298 -15.22 -33.53 5.16
N LYS A 299 -15.25 -34.16 6.34
CA LYS A 299 -16.18 -33.80 7.44
C LYS A 299 -15.73 -32.57 8.21
N LEU A 300 -14.47 -32.16 8.08
CA LEU A 300 -14.00 -30.90 8.64
C LEU A 300 -14.58 -29.72 7.84
N PRO A 301 -14.68 -28.54 8.46
CA PRO A 301 -15.02 -27.32 7.71
C PRO A 301 -14.07 -27.12 6.51
N GLU A 302 -14.64 -26.73 5.38
CA GLU A 302 -13.86 -26.50 4.15
C GLU A 302 -12.77 -25.46 4.36
N GLU A 303 -13.04 -24.46 5.19
CA GLU A 303 -12.10 -23.41 5.53
C GLU A 303 -10.84 -23.95 6.25
N VAL A 304 -11.01 -24.98 7.10
CA VAL A 304 -9.88 -25.66 7.77
C VAL A 304 -9.03 -26.43 6.76
N LEU A 305 -9.69 -27.14 5.85
CA LEU A 305 -9.00 -27.91 4.79
C LEU A 305 -8.24 -26.98 3.85
N THR A 306 -8.89 -25.93 3.36
CA THR A 306 -8.30 -24.99 2.41
C THR A 306 -7.18 -24.17 3.06
N THR A 307 -7.34 -23.72 4.29
CA THR A 307 -6.28 -23.00 5.03
C THR A 307 -5.07 -23.88 5.25
N THR A 308 -5.26 -25.14 5.66
CA THR A 308 -4.17 -26.07 5.85
C THR A 308 -3.41 -26.32 4.53
N MET A 309 -4.11 -26.47 3.42
CA MET A 309 -3.50 -26.63 2.10
C MET A 309 -2.76 -25.37 1.64
N ILE A 310 -3.41 -24.22 1.67
CA ILE A 310 -2.90 -22.98 1.08
C ILE A 310 -1.78 -22.39 1.92
N HIS A 311 -2.04 -22.12 3.20
CA HIS A 311 -1.12 -21.36 4.06
C HIS A 311 0.00 -22.19 4.66
N HIS A 312 -0.27 -23.48 4.94
CA HIS A 312 0.73 -24.32 5.61
C HIS A 312 1.52 -25.21 4.66
N GLN A 313 0.96 -25.57 3.51
CA GLN A 313 1.62 -26.50 2.58
C GLN A 313 1.87 -25.90 1.19
N HIS A 314 1.34 -24.72 0.88
CA HIS A 314 1.35 -24.11 -0.46
C HIS A 314 0.77 -25.04 -1.54
N TYR A 315 -0.26 -25.80 -1.18
CA TYR A 315 -1.00 -26.66 -2.10
C TYR A 315 -2.25 -25.99 -2.60
N PHE A 316 -2.62 -26.27 -3.84
CA PHE A 316 -3.79 -25.73 -4.50
C PHE A 316 -4.98 -26.67 -4.32
N PRO A 317 -6.04 -26.26 -3.62
CA PRO A 317 -7.28 -27.02 -3.53
C PRO A 317 -7.94 -27.13 -4.89
N VAL A 318 -8.63 -28.23 -5.16
CA VAL A 318 -9.41 -28.43 -6.38
C VAL A 318 -10.87 -28.64 -6.05
N VAL A 319 -11.74 -28.06 -6.91
CA VAL A 319 -13.18 -28.06 -6.73
C VAL A 319 -13.87 -28.64 -7.96
N ASP A 320 -15.09 -29.17 -7.78
CA ASP A 320 -15.96 -29.59 -8.88
C ASP A 320 -16.58 -28.39 -9.62
N GLU A 321 -17.48 -28.65 -10.56
CA GLU A 321 -18.17 -27.62 -11.35
C GLU A 321 -19.08 -26.75 -10.47
N GLU A 322 -19.66 -27.32 -9.41
CA GLU A 322 -20.50 -26.64 -8.43
C GLU A 322 -19.70 -25.85 -7.38
N GLY A 323 -18.35 -25.94 -7.40
CA GLY A 323 -17.47 -25.24 -6.47
C GLY A 323 -17.23 -25.98 -5.16
N ARG A 324 -17.64 -27.25 -5.02
CA ARG A 324 -17.41 -28.05 -3.81
C ARG A 324 -16.01 -28.66 -3.82
N LEU A 325 -15.35 -28.65 -2.67
CA LEU A 325 -14.01 -29.21 -2.53
C LEU A 325 -13.97 -30.69 -2.88
N LYS A 326 -13.05 -31.07 -3.76
CA LYS A 326 -12.76 -32.49 -4.08
C LYS A 326 -11.69 -33.03 -3.12
N PRO A 327 -11.67 -34.35 -2.89
CA PRO A 327 -10.68 -35.01 -2.02
C PRO A 327 -9.29 -35.12 -2.71
N ALA A 328 -8.82 -34.00 -3.27
CA ALA A 328 -7.55 -33.92 -3.97
C ALA A 328 -6.94 -32.52 -3.86
N PHE A 329 -5.65 -32.42 -4.10
CA PHE A 329 -4.91 -31.18 -4.16
C PHE A 329 -3.83 -31.23 -5.23
N LEU A 330 -3.32 -30.08 -5.63
CA LEU A 330 -2.18 -29.95 -6.52
C LEU A 330 -1.03 -29.28 -5.80
N ALA A 331 0.17 -29.84 -5.90
CA ALA A 331 1.37 -29.28 -5.30
C ALA A 331 2.39 -28.92 -6.39
N VAL A 332 2.92 -27.71 -6.32
CA VAL A 332 4.03 -27.27 -7.19
C VAL A 332 5.34 -27.73 -6.56
N THR A 333 6.17 -28.37 -7.36
CA THR A 333 7.49 -28.87 -6.96
C THR A 333 8.57 -28.12 -7.72
N ASN A 334 9.75 -28.01 -7.09
CA ASN A 334 10.92 -27.37 -7.72
C ASN A 334 11.75 -28.40 -8.52
N MET A 335 11.10 -29.39 -9.13
CA MET A 335 11.78 -30.39 -9.93
C MET A 335 10.78 -31.20 -10.75
N GLN A 336 11.19 -31.65 -11.92
CA GLN A 336 10.46 -32.65 -12.68
C GLN A 336 10.98 -34.03 -12.24
N ALA A 337 10.19 -34.73 -11.46
CA ALA A 337 10.58 -36.04 -10.94
C ALA A 337 10.33 -37.15 -11.97
N GLU A 338 11.23 -38.15 -12.00
CA GLU A 338 11.02 -39.39 -12.76
C GLU A 338 9.82 -40.18 -12.20
N ARG A 339 9.58 -40.06 -10.89
CA ARG A 339 8.50 -40.76 -10.18
C ARG A 339 7.67 -39.77 -9.40
N PRO A 340 6.78 -38.99 -10.05
CA PRO A 340 5.95 -37.97 -9.41
C PRO A 340 5.04 -38.56 -8.33
N GLU A 341 4.64 -39.82 -8.43
CA GLU A 341 3.83 -40.53 -7.44
C GLU A 341 4.49 -40.66 -6.07
N ILE A 342 5.82 -40.67 -6.00
CA ILE A 342 6.54 -40.69 -4.72
C ILE A 342 6.43 -39.34 -4.03
N ILE A 343 6.56 -38.26 -4.78
CA ILE A 343 6.40 -36.90 -4.26
C ILE A 343 4.94 -36.69 -3.81
N ALA A 344 3.97 -37.09 -4.65
CA ALA A 344 2.55 -37.01 -4.31
C ALA A 344 2.24 -37.72 -2.98
N ARG A 345 2.71 -38.99 -2.83
CA ARG A 345 2.52 -39.78 -1.60
C ARG A 345 3.17 -39.13 -0.38
N ASN A 346 4.33 -38.52 -0.51
CA ASN A 346 4.98 -37.81 0.59
C ASN A 346 4.18 -36.56 0.97
N SER A 347 3.67 -35.79 -0.01
CA SER A 347 2.80 -34.64 0.20
C SER A 347 1.48 -35.04 0.87
N GLU A 348 0.88 -36.16 0.46
CA GLU A 348 -0.32 -36.74 1.08
C GLU A 348 -0.09 -37.11 2.55
N ARG A 349 1.06 -37.70 2.88
CA ARG A 349 1.43 -38.07 4.26
C ARG A 349 1.57 -36.82 5.15
N VAL A 350 2.23 -35.79 4.66
CA VAL A 350 2.39 -34.51 5.40
C VAL A 350 1.04 -33.85 5.62
N LEU A 351 0.23 -33.73 4.57
CA LEU A 351 -1.12 -33.12 4.68
C LEU A 351 -2.01 -33.96 5.61
N THR A 352 -2.01 -35.28 5.50
CA THR A 352 -2.80 -36.17 6.37
C THR A 352 -2.43 -36.01 7.84
N ALA A 353 -1.15 -35.83 8.17
CA ALA A 353 -0.72 -35.58 9.55
C ALA A 353 -1.32 -34.27 10.07
N ARG A 354 -1.23 -33.18 9.29
CA ARG A 354 -1.82 -31.90 9.65
C ARG A 354 -3.34 -31.93 9.77
N LEU A 355 -4.03 -32.67 8.92
CA LEU A 355 -5.48 -32.81 8.99
C LEU A 355 -5.93 -33.67 10.18
N ARG A 356 -5.11 -34.61 10.66
CA ARG A 356 -5.35 -35.34 11.91
C ARG A 356 -5.28 -34.41 13.12
N ASP A 357 -4.27 -33.54 13.16
CA ASP A 357 -4.15 -32.53 14.21
C ASP A 357 -5.36 -31.58 14.19
N ALA A 358 -5.71 -31.08 13.00
CA ALA A 358 -6.89 -30.21 12.83
C ALA A 358 -8.20 -30.90 13.25
N ARG A 359 -8.38 -32.20 12.95
CA ARG A 359 -9.55 -32.96 13.42
C ARG A 359 -9.58 -33.10 14.94
N PHE A 360 -8.44 -33.32 15.56
CA PHE A 360 -8.34 -33.36 17.00
C PHE A 360 -8.77 -32.02 17.63
N PHE A 361 -8.25 -30.89 17.11
CA PHE A 361 -8.66 -29.57 17.61
C PHE A 361 -10.15 -29.31 17.39
N TRP A 362 -10.69 -29.67 16.22
CA TRP A 362 -12.11 -29.57 15.91
C TRP A 362 -12.99 -30.31 16.91
N ASP A 363 -12.63 -31.54 17.23
CA ASP A 363 -13.39 -32.38 18.15
C ASP A 363 -13.26 -31.89 19.60
N GLU A 364 -12.09 -31.41 20.03
CA GLU A 364 -11.87 -30.85 21.38
C GLU A 364 -12.56 -29.50 21.56
N ASP A 365 -12.46 -28.61 20.58
CA ASP A 365 -13.03 -27.28 20.68
C ASP A 365 -14.57 -27.31 20.78
N ARG A 366 -15.22 -28.26 20.13
CA ARG A 366 -16.68 -28.44 20.18
C ARG A 366 -17.23 -28.96 21.50
N LYS A 367 -16.39 -29.39 22.44
CA LYS A 367 -16.83 -29.82 23.79
C LYS A 367 -17.21 -28.65 24.69
N ALA A 368 -16.84 -27.43 24.34
CA ALA A 368 -17.12 -26.23 25.12
C ALA A 368 -17.69 -25.13 24.22
N THR A 369 -18.65 -24.38 24.69
CA THR A 369 -19.31 -23.30 23.95
C THR A 369 -18.40 -22.07 23.82
N LEU A 370 -18.63 -21.22 22.79
CA LEU A 370 -17.97 -19.93 22.66
C LEU A 370 -18.18 -19.03 23.88
N GLU A 371 -19.39 -19.04 24.43
CA GLU A 371 -19.74 -18.27 25.64
C GLU A 371 -18.83 -18.64 26.83
N SER A 372 -18.55 -19.93 27.04
CA SER A 372 -17.69 -20.41 28.12
C SER A 372 -16.21 -20.04 27.95
N ARG A 373 -15.82 -19.57 26.77
CA ARG A 373 -14.42 -19.17 26.43
C ARG A 373 -14.17 -17.69 26.65
N ILE A 374 -15.21 -16.88 26.82
CA ILE A 374 -15.08 -15.42 26.94
C ILE A 374 -14.12 -15.01 28.07
N ASP A 375 -14.23 -15.65 29.23
CA ASP A 375 -13.40 -15.30 30.37
C ASP A 375 -11.91 -15.61 30.14
N ARG A 376 -11.60 -16.60 29.29
CA ARG A 376 -10.20 -16.89 28.87
C ARG A 376 -9.56 -15.78 28.07
N LEU A 377 -10.35 -14.89 27.46
CA LEU A 377 -9.82 -13.73 26.73
C LEU A 377 -9.09 -12.73 27.64
N SER A 378 -9.33 -12.79 28.96
CA SER A 378 -8.59 -11.99 29.96
C SER A 378 -7.10 -12.36 30.02
N THR A 379 -6.74 -13.59 29.61
CA THR A 379 -5.35 -14.05 29.58
C THR A 379 -4.63 -13.74 28.29
N ILE A 380 -5.34 -13.25 27.25
CA ILE A 380 -4.79 -12.92 25.93
C ILE A 380 -4.63 -11.42 25.86
N LEU A 381 -3.38 -10.95 25.85
CA LEU A 381 -3.07 -9.52 25.76
C LEU A 381 -3.43 -8.98 24.37
N PHE A 382 -4.27 -7.93 24.32
CA PHE A 382 -4.50 -7.17 23.09
C PHE A 382 -3.40 -6.12 22.89
N HIS A 383 -3.21 -5.25 23.90
CA HIS A 383 -2.15 -4.25 23.87
C HIS A 383 -1.82 -3.79 25.31
N LYS A 384 -0.54 -3.47 25.58
CA LYS A 384 -0.06 -3.11 26.93
C LYS A 384 -0.87 -2.01 27.63
N LYS A 385 -1.34 -1.00 26.87
CA LYS A 385 -2.13 0.12 27.40
C LYS A 385 -3.64 -0.07 27.28
N LEU A 386 -4.09 -0.96 26.37
CA LEU A 386 -5.50 -1.18 26.08
C LEU A 386 -6.07 -2.45 26.74
N GLY A 387 -5.21 -3.20 27.44
CA GLY A 387 -5.58 -4.38 28.18
C GLY A 387 -5.69 -5.65 27.35
N SER A 388 -6.50 -6.58 27.81
CA SER A 388 -6.75 -7.90 27.24
C SER A 388 -7.80 -7.86 26.11
N TYR A 389 -7.93 -8.99 25.42
CA TYR A 389 -9.03 -9.17 24.46
C TYR A 389 -10.41 -9.20 25.16
N ARG A 390 -10.49 -9.53 26.45
CA ARG A 390 -11.74 -9.41 27.21
C ARG A 390 -12.21 -7.96 27.30
N GLU A 391 -11.31 -7.06 27.69
CA GLU A 391 -11.61 -5.62 27.77
C GLU A 391 -11.95 -5.04 26.39
N LYS A 392 -11.25 -5.50 25.32
CA LYS A 392 -11.59 -5.15 23.95
C LYS A 392 -13.01 -5.58 23.57
N VAL A 393 -13.40 -6.81 23.90
CA VAL A 393 -14.76 -7.34 23.64
C VAL A 393 -15.81 -6.49 24.35
N ASP A 394 -15.58 -6.12 25.60
CA ASP A 394 -16.53 -5.28 26.36
C ASP A 394 -16.72 -3.91 25.69
N ARG A 395 -15.63 -3.27 25.21
CA ARG A 395 -15.70 -2.01 24.45
C ARG A 395 -16.41 -2.18 23.11
N ILE A 396 -16.06 -3.22 22.34
CA ILE A 396 -16.71 -3.53 21.05
C ILE A 396 -18.21 -3.75 21.26
N THR A 397 -18.60 -4.50 22.29
CA THR A 397 -20.02 -4.80 22.58
C THR A 397 -20.81 -3.52 22.85
N THR A 398 -20.29 -2.63 23.69
CA THR A 398 -20.92 -1.34 23.98
C THR A 398 -21.04 -0.48 22.72
N LEU A 399 -19.96 -0.39 21.94
CA LEU A 399 -19.94 0.41 20.72
C LEU A 399 -20.86 -0.17 19.64
N THR A 400 -20.91 -1.49 19.50
CA THR A 400 -21.81 -2.18 18.57
C THR A 400 -23.27 -1.90 18.85
N THR A 401 -23.67 -1.98 20.12
CA THR A 401 -25.04 -1.69 20.54
C THR A 401 -25.43 -0.24 20.24
N TRP A 402 -24.54 0.70 20.50
CA TRP A 402 -24.75 2.11 20.14
C TRP A 402 -24.84 2.29 18.61
N ILE A 403 -23.96 1.64 17.84
CA ILE A 403 -23.99 1.73 16.38
C ILE A 403 -25.32 1.20 15.83
N ALA A 404 -25.80 0.05 16.32
CA ALA A 404 -27.06 -0.52 15.85
C ALA A 404 -28.25 0.39 16.18
N ASN A 405 -28.32 0.90 17.40
CA ASN A 405 -29.46 1.71 17.86
C ASN A 405 -29.44 3.14 17.28
N GLU A 406 -28.31 3.84 17.46
CA GLU A 406 -28.24 5.29 17.21
C GLU A 406 -27.70 5.61 15.83
N ALA A 407 -26.60 4.93 15.40
CA ALA A 407 -25.98 5.22 14.13
C ALA A 407 -26.78 4.67 12.95
N PHE A 408 -27.30 3.46 13.09
CA PHE A 408 -28.05 2.78 12.03
C PHE A 408 -29.57 2.90 12.18
N GLY A 409 -30.07 3.30 13.36
CA GLY A 409 -31.51 3.38 13.65
C GLY A 409 -32.20 2.01 13.55
N ARG A 410 -31.48 0.93 13.94
CA ARG A 410 -31.93 -0.47 13.82
C ARG A 410 -31.95 -1.17 15.19
N PRO A 411 -32.81 -0.72 16.12
CA PRO A 411 -32.94 -1.35 17.44
C PRO A 411 -33.41 -2.82 17.36
N ASP A 412 -34.07 -3.21 16.27
CA ASP A 412 -34.45 -4.60 15.98
C ASP A 412 -33.23 -5.52 15.81
N ALA A 413 -32.10 -5.03 15.34
CA ALA A 413 -30.86 -5.80 15.19
C ALA A 413 -29.96 -5.74 16.44
N ALA A 414 -30.24 -4.88 17.42
CA ALA A 414 -29.34 -4.58 18.54
C ALA A 414 -29.00 -5.82 19.39
N ALA A 415 -29.98 -6.67 19.69
CA ALA A 415 -29.77 -7.88 20.51
C ALA A 415 -28.82 -8.90 19.77
N HIS A 416 -29.02 -9.11 18.48
CA HIS A 416 -28.14 -9.98 17.69
C HIS A 416 -26.75 -9.37 17.56
N ALA A 417 -26.65 -8.05 17.36
CA ALA A 417 -25.39 -7.33 17.24
C ALA A 417 -24.58 -7.38 18.55
N GLU A 418 -25.23 -7.17 19.70
CA GLU A 418 -24.60 -7.30 21.01
C GLU A 418 -24.07 -8.71 21.24
N ARG A 419 -24.89 -9.74 20.96
CA ARG A 419 -24.47 -11.13 21.11
C ARG A 419 -23.31 -11.49 20.19
N ALA A 420 -23.36 -11.07 18.93
CA ALA A 420 -22.28 -11.29 17.97
C ALA A 420 -20.99 -10.58 18.41
N ALA A 421 -21.06 -9.34 18.86
CA ALA A 421 -19.92 -8.57 19.37
C ALA A 421 -19.27 -9.25 20.58
N ARG A 422 -20.08 -9.75 21.53
CA ARG A 422 -19.61 -10.46 22.72
C ARG A 422 -18.85 -11.74 22.37
N LEU A 423 -19.23 -12.44 21.31
CA LEU A 423 -18.65 -13.72 20.92
C LEU A 423 -17.56 -13.61 19.84
N CYS A 424 -17.44 -12.48 19.15
CA CYS A 424 -16.64 -12.35 17.93
C CYS A 424 -15.14 -12.60 18.09
N LYS A 425 -14.61 -12.62 19.31
CA LYS A 425 -13.21 -12.92 19.62
C LYS A 425 -13.03 -14.19 20.45
N ALA A 426 -14.13 -14.90 20.79
CA ALA A 426 -14.07 -16.07 21.65
C ALA A 426 -13.28 -17.24 21.05
N ASP A 427 -13.20 -17.31 19.71
CA ASP A 427 -12.44 -18.29 18.98
C ASP A 427 -10.91 -18.15 19.14
N LEU A 428 -10.42 -16.99 19.54
CA LEU A 428 -8.99 -16.80 19.89
C LEU A 428 -8.56 -17.67 21.07
N ALA A 429 -9.51 -18.14 21.89
CA ALA A 429 -9.26 -19.05 22.99
C ALA A 429 -9.45 -20.53 22.61
N THR A 430 -9.63 -20.86 21.33
CA THR A 430 -9.75 -22.23 20.80
C THR A 430 -8.39 -22.76 20.39
N ASP A 431 -8.24 -24.10 20.40
CA ASP A 431 -6.98 -24.72 19.96
C ASP A 431 -6.82 -24.65 18.45
N MET A 432 -7.93 -24.71 17.69
CA MET A 432 -7.92 -24.55 16.25
C MET A 432 -7.34 -23.20 15.83
N VAL A 433 -7.81 -22.08 16.39
CA VAL A 433 -7.34 -20.74 16.02
C VAL A 433 -5.93 -20.44 16.55
N ARG A 434 -5.52 -21.10 17.64
CA ARG A 434 -4.14 -20.99 18.14
C ARG A 434 -3.14 -21.64 17.17
N GLU A 435 -3.51 -22.73 16.51
CA GLU A 435 -2.66 -23.39 15.50
C GLU A 435 -2.84 -22.78 14.12
N LEU A 436 -4.07 -22.48 13.70
CA LEU A 436 -4.44 -21.92 12.40
C LEU A 436 -4.95 -20.48 12.59
N THR A 437 -4.03 -19.55 12.83
CA THR A 437 -4.35 -18.16 13.18
C THR A 437 -5.10 -17.40 12.07
N GLU A 438 -4.97 -17.83 10.83
CA GLU A 438 -5.65 -17.30 9.67
C GLU A 438 -7.17 -17.50 9.73
N LEU A 439 -7.61 -18.48 10.53
CA LEU A 439 -9.03 -18.82 10.71
C LEU A 439 -9.74 -18.02 11.80
N GLN A 440 -9.07 -17.05 12.44
CA GLN A 440 -9.70 -16.20 13.44
C GLN A 440 -10.93 -15.49 12.86
N GLY A 441 -12.02 -15.45 13.63
CA GLY A 441 -13.32 -14.95 13.20
C GLY A 441 -14.11 -15.99 12.39
N THR A 442 -13.51 -16.58 11.38
CA THR A 442 -14.11 -17.64 10.57
C THR A 442 -14.50 -18.84 11.44
N MET A 443 -13.59 -19.34 12.27
CA MET A 443 -13.89 -20.44 13.19
C MET A 443 -14.90 -20.04 14.26
N GLY A 444 -14.86 -18.80 14.74
CA GLY A 444 -15.88 -18.26 15.63
C GLY A 444 -17.28 -18.36 15.03
N GLY A 445 -17.43 -17.97 13.76
CA GLY A 445 -18.70 -18.12 13.05
C GLY A 445 -19.12 -19.57 12.84
N ILE A 446 -18.17 -20.45 12.50
CA ILE A 446 -18.43 -21.87 12.29
C ILE A 446 -18.89 -22.53 13.62
N TYR A 447 -18.18 -22.30 14.72
CA TYR A 447 -18.58 -22.81 16.04
C TYR A 447 -19.94 -22.25 16.47
N ALA A 448 -20.19 -20.95 16.26
CA ALA A 448 -21.48 -20.33 16.54
C ALA A 448 -22.63 -21.01 15.76
N ARG A 449 -22.40 -21.36 14.50
CA ARG A 449 -23.37 -22.12 13.67
C ARG A 449 -23.60 -23.53 14.23
N GLU A 450 -22.53 -24.24 14.60
CA GLU A 450 -22.62 -25.59 15.18
C GLU A 450 -23.34 -25.58 16.55
N GLU A 451 -23.24 -24.49 17.31
CA GLU A 451 -23.98 -24.26 18.57
C GLU A 451 -25.44 -23.84 18.32
N GLY A 452 -25.88 -23.72 17.05
CA GLY A 452 -27.27 -23.37 16.71
C GLY A 452 -27.60 -21.89 16.88
N LEU A 453 -26.62 -20.98 16.88
CA LEU A 453 -26.92 -19.55 16.97
C LEU A 453 -27.59 -19.05 15.68
N PRO A 454 -28.42 -17.97 15.77
CA PRO A 454 -29.09 -17.39 14.62
C PRO A 454 -28.12 -16.99 13.51
N GLU A 455 -28.62 -16.99 12.26
CA GLU A 455 -27.81 -16.63 11.08
C GLU A 455 -27.21 -15.23 11.21
N GLU A 456 -27.98 -14.30 11.74
CA GLU A 456 -27.57 -12.92 12.01
C GLU A 456 -26.34 -12.85 12.93
N VAL A 457 -26.24 -13.77 13.88
CA VAL A 457 -25.14 -13.81 14.86
C VAL A 457 -23.92 -14.52 14.27
N TRP A 458 -24.08 -15.77 13.79
CA TRP A 458 -22.92 -16.55 13.38
C TRP A 458 -22.24 -15.99 12.12
N LYS A 459 -23.01 -15.46 11.15
CA LYS A 459 -22.41 -14.82 9.97
C LYS A 459 -21.71 -13.49 10.34
N ALA A 460 -22.29 -12.72 11.26
CA ALA A 460 -21.62 -11.51 11.72
C ALA A 460 -20.26 -11.82 12.35
N ILE A 461 -20.17 -12.87 13.16
CA ILE A 461 -18.91 -13.35 13.74
C ILE A 461 -17.98 -13.83 12.64
N TYR A 462 -18.45 -14.61 11.68
CA TYR A 462 -17.65 -15.16 10.58
C TYR A 462 -16.98 -14.07 9.74
N PHE A 463 -17.70 -13.01 9.41
CA PHE A 463 -17.25 -11.98 8.49
C PHE A 463 -16.71 -10.70 9.15
N HIS A 464 -16.66 -10.59 10.50
CA HIS A 464 -16.38 -9.29 11.16
C HIS A 464 -15.00 -8.70 10.87
N TYR A 465 -14.01 -9.49 10.48
CA TYR A 465 -12.72 -8.97 10.07
C TYR A 465 -12.74 -8.33 8.67
N LEU A 466 -13.73 -8.68 7.84
CA LEU A 466 -13.91 -8.09 6.52
C LEU A 466 -14.65 -6.73 6.60
N PRO A 467 -14.51 -5.84 5.60
CA PRO A 467 -13.63 -5.96 4.45
C PRO A 467 -12.17 -5.66 4.80
N VAL A 468 -11.26 -6.22 4.03
CA VAL A 468 -9.81 -5.92 4.08
C VAL A 468 -9.41 -5.03 2.90
N GLY A 469 -9.95 -5.30 1.70
CA GLY A 469 -9.77 -4.49 0.49
C GLY A 469 -10.69 -3.28 0.43
N VAL A 470 -10.36 -2.33 -0.45
CA VAL A 470 -11.15 -1.11 -0.72
C VAL A 470 -11.97 -1.19 -2.00
N GLU A 471 -11.73 -2.21 -2.83
CA GLU A 471 -12.41 -2.44 -4.09
C GLU A 471 -13.92 -2.55 -3.88
N ALA A 472 -14.70 -2.18 -4.89
CA ALA A 472 -16.15 -2.18 -4.78
C ALA A 472 -16.71 -3.58 -4.46
N ASP A 473 -16.13 -4.60 -5.09
CA ASP A 473 -16.49 -6.01 -4.97
C ASP A 473 -15.74 -6.76 -3.86
N ALA A 474 -14.89 -6.09 -3.06
CA ALA A 474 -14.20 -6.72 -1.94
C ALA A 474 -15.20 -7.32 -0.94
N PRO A 475 -15.00 -8.60 -0.54
CA PRO A 475 -15.94 -9.30 0.35
C PRO A 475 -16.09 -8.61 1.71
N PRO A 476 -17.19 -8.84 2.41
CA PRO A 476 -18.28 -9.74 2.03
C PRO A 476 -19.30 -9.09 1.12
N SER A 477 -19.93 -9.89 0.25
CA SER A 477 -21.06 -9.43 -0.59
C SER A 477 -22.38 -9.45 0.20
N ARG A 478 -23.37 -8.70 -0.29
CA ARG A 478 -24.73 -8.72 0.25
C ARG A 478 -25.32 -10.14 0.28
N GLN A 479 -25.06 -10.95 -0.75
CA GLN A 479 -25.53 -12.33 -0.83
C GLN A 479 -24.91 -13.21 0.26
N GLN A 480 -23.60 -13.06 0.53
CA GLN A 480 -22.93 -13.79 1.60
C GLN A 480 -23.48 -13.44 2.98
N LEU A 481 -23.73 -12.15 3.22
CA LEU A 481 -24.25 -11.65 4.49
C LEU A 481 -25.70 -12.06 4.76
N GLY A 482 -26.57 -12.01 3.75
CA GLY A 482 -27.99 -12.32 3.92
C GLY A 482 -28.65 -11.53 5.05
N ALA A 483 -29.31 -12.19 5.97
CA ALA A 483 -29.97 -11.58 7.13
C ALA A 483 -28.98 -10.92 8.11
N ALA A 484 -27.72 -11.32 8.11
CA ALA A 484 -26.71 -10.81 9.03
C ALA A 484 -26.12 -9.45 8.64
N ALA A 485 -26.51 -8.86 7.52
CA ALA A 485 -25.84 -7.66 6.98
C ALA A 485 -25.77 -6.50 7.96
N VAL A 486 -26.85 -6.20 8.66
CA VAL A 486 -26.91 -5.11 9.66
C VAL A 486 -26.05 -5.44 10.88
N THR A 487 -26.21 -6.63 11.41
CA THR A 487 -25.44 -7.15 12.57
C THR A 487 -23.96 -7.15 12.28
N TRP A 488 -23.57 -7.68 11.11
CA TRP A 488 -22.18 -7.68 10.65
C TRP A 488 -21.61 -6.27 10.53
N ALA A 489 -22.35 -5.35 9.90
CA ALA A 489 -21.88 -3.98 9.72
C ALA A 489 -21.60 -3.29 11.06
N ALA A 490 -22.48 -3.48 12.04
CA ALA A 490 -22.31 -2.91 13.38
C ALA A 490 -21.10 -3.51 14.12
N VAL A 491 -20.94 -4.83 14.12
CA VAL A 491 -19.82 -5.53 14.79
C VAL A 491 -18.49 -5.22 14.12
N SER A 492 -18.44 -5.33 12.79
CA SER A 492 -17.22 -5.08 12.03
C SER A 492 -16.75 -3.63 12.15
N LEU A 493 -17.68 -2.68 12.08
CA LEU A 493 -17.37 -1.25 12.27
C LEU A 493 -16.87 -0.97 13.68
N ALA A 494 -17.52 -1.54 14.71
CA ALA A 494 -17.12 -1.36 16.10
C ALA A 494 -15.72 -1.91 16.38
N ASP A 495 -15.40 -3.12 15.91
CA ASP A 495 -14.06 -3.72 16.08
C ASP A 495 -12.97 -2.89 15.43
N LYS A 496 -13.22 -2.39 14.22
CA LYS A 496 -12.27 -1.55 13.47
C LYS A 496 -12.07 -0.19 14.14
N LEU A 497 -13.14 0.46 14.56
CA LEU A 497 -13.09 1.74 15.24
C LEU A 497 -12.42 1.63 16.63
N ASP A 498 -12.74 0.60 17.45
CA ASP A 498 -12.07 0.36 18.72
C ASP A 498 -10.56 0.19 18.53
N SER A 499 -10.16 -0.58 17.50
CA SER A 499 -8.74 -0.81 17.20
C SER A 499 -8.03 0.48 16.81
N VAL A 500 -8.58 1.24 15.84
CA VAL A 500 -7.94 2.46 15.33
C VAL A 500 -7.89 3.54 16.42
N VAL A 501 -9.03 3.82 17.08
CA VAL A 501 -9.12 4.85 18.12
C VAL A 501 -8.25 4.49 19.33
N GLY A 502 -8.34 3.24 19.81
CA GLY A 502 -7.56 2.79 20.95
C GLY A 502 -6.06 2.84 20.71
N MET A 503 -5.58 2.43 19.51
CA MET A 503 -4.16 2.49 19.18
C MET A 503 -3.66 3.94 19.08
N PHE A 504 -4.42 4.85 18.47
CA PHE A 504 -4.07 6.28 18.44
C PHE A 504 -4.03 6.88 19.85
N TRP A 505 -5.00 6.54 20.70
CA TRP A 505 -4.98 6.94 22.10
C TRP A 505 -3.76 6.38 22.86
N ALA A 506 -3.34 5.15 22.57
CA ALA A 506 -2.16 4.53 23.13
C ALA A 506 -0.83 5.15 22.61
N GLY A 507 -0.89 6.01 21.57
CA GLY A 507 0.27 6.65 20.94
C GLY A 507 0.85 5.86 19.78
N GLU A 508 0.21 4.74 19.38
CA GLU A 508 0.64 3.92 18.25
C GLU A 508 0.08 4.50 16.95
N ARG A 509 0.98 4.94 16.06
CA ARG A 509 0.61 5.57 14.78
C ARG A 509 1.36 4.91 13.63
N PRO A 510 0.71 4.67 12.48
CA PRO A 510 1.42 4.23 11.28
C PRO A 510 2.39 5.32 10.80
N THR A 511 3.62 4.95 10.46
CA THR A 511 4.65 5.88 9.97
C THR A 511 5.25 5.38 8.66
N GLY A 512 5.27 6.23 7.61
CA GLY A 512 5.84 5.86 6.30
C GLY A 512 5.36 4.51 5.80
N SER A 513 6.27 3.56 5.57
CA SER A 513 5.95 2.18 5.16
C SER A 513 5.57 1.25 6.32
N ARG A 514 5.70 1.68 7.59
CA ARG A 514 5.46 0.83 8.76
C ARG A 514 4.01 0.94 9.22
N ASP A 515 3.33 -0.19 9.25
CA ASP A 515 1.99 -0.38 9.81
C ASP A 515 1.89 -1.76 10.48
N PRO A 516 2.63 -1.98 11.59
CA PRO A 516 2.76 -3.32 12.21
C PRO A 516 1.44 -3.84 12.79
N LEU A 517 0.49 -2.94 13.09
CA LEU A 517 -0.82 -3.27 13.66
C LEU A 517 -1.95 -3.28 12.61
N GLY A 518 -1.61 -3.04 11.34
CA GLY A 518 -2.59 -3.03 10.24
C GLY A 518 -3.64 -1.92 10.34
N LEU A 519 -3.32 -0.80 11.00
CA LEU A 519 -4.27 0.29 11.26
C LEU A 519 -4.81 0.92 9.98
N ARG A 520 -3.99 0.98 8.90
CA ARG A 520 -4.47 1.48 7.60
C ARG A 520 -5.57 0.60 7.05
N ARG A 521 -5.42 -0.72 7.12
CA ARG A 521 -6.45 -1.69 6.68
C ARG A 521 -7.70 -1.61 7.54
N GLN A 522 -7.56 -1.47 8.86
CA GLN A 522 -8.70 -1.30 9.76
C GLN A 522 -9.49 -0.02 9.43
N ALA A 523 -8.82 1.11 9.28
CA ALA A 523 -9.44 2.37 8.92
C ALA A 523 -10.08 2.36 7.52
N GLN A 524 -9.41 1.75 6.52
CA GLN A 524 -9.96 1.55 5.18
C GLN A 524 -11.23 0.69 5.23
N GLY A 525 -11.21 -0.41 5.99
CA GLY A 525 -12.37 -1.25 6.18
C GLY A 525 -13.54 -0.51 6.84
N ALA A 526 -13.27 0.33 7.84
CA ALA A 526 -14.31 1.14 8.50
C ALA A 526 -14.96 2.15 7.54
N VAL A 527 -14.16 2.90 6.78
CA VAL A 527 -14.72 3.87 5.81
C VAL A 527 -15.43 3.17 4.66
N LYS A 528 -14.93 2.00 4.21
CA LYS A 528 -15.62 1.20 3.18
C LYS A 528 -17.00 0.74 3.64
N ILE A 529 -17.12 0.21 4.86
CA ILE A 529 -18.42 -0.18 5.42
C ILE A 529 -19.38 1.01 5.38
N LEU A 530 -18.96 2.19 5.83
CA LEU A 530 -19.79 3.38 5.88
C LEU A 530 -20.22 3.88 4.49
N VAL A 531 -19.34 3.77 3.50
CA VAL A 531 -19.63 4.16 2.12
C VAL A 531 -20.62 3.18 1.46
N ASP A 532 -20.40 1.86 1.66
CA ASP A 532 -21.15 0.80 0.98
C ASP A 532 -22.36 0.29 1.79
N LEU A 533 -22.64 0.88 2.94
CA LEU A 533 -23.69 0.45 3.88
C LEU A 533 -25.09 0.27 3.24
N PRO A 534 -25.56 1.17 2.35
CA PRO A 534 -26.83 1.00 1.68
C PRO A 534 -26.87 -0.23 0.77
N ASP A 535 -25.78 -0.48 0.05
CA ASP A 535 -25.68 -1.57 -0.92
C ASP A 535 -25.57 -2.92 -0.22
N LEU A 536 -24.86 -2.97 0.92
CA LEU A 536 -24.62 -4.18 1.71
C LEU A 536 -25.75 -4.49 2.68
N ALA A 537 -26.28 -3.50 3.39
CA ALA A 537 -27.21 -3.66 4.50
C ALA A 537 -28.56 -2.93 4.32
N GLY A 538 -28.73 -2.14 3.27
CA GLY A 538 -29.96 -1.37 3.05
C GLY A 538 -30.14 -0.20 4.03
N ILE A 539 -29.06 0.30 4.62
CA ILE A 539 -29.08 1.36 5.64
C ILE A 539 -28.44 2.63 5.10
N GLU A 540 -29.17 3.73 5.14
CA GLU A 540 -28.62 5.07 4.88
C GLU A 540 -28.06 5.68 6.17
N ASN A 541 -26.75 5.81 6.25
CA ASN A 541 -26.08 6.48 7.36
C ASN A 541 -25.52 7.82 6.92
N ARG A 542 -25.97 8.91 7.55
CA ARG A 542 -25.52 10.27 7.31
C ARG A 542 -24.68 10.86 8.45
N LEU A 543 -24.37 10.05 9.47
CA LEU A 543 -23.58 10.56 10.59
C LEU A 543 -22.19 10.99 10.13
N PRO A 544 -21.69 12.14 10.60
CA PRO A 544 -20.32 12.53 10.39
C PRO A 544 -19.35 11.52 11.01
N LEU A 545 -18.22 11.31 10.35
CA LEU A 545 -17.18 10.40 10.82
C LEU A 545 -16.70 10.78 12.23
N GLY A 546 -16.60 12.06 12.54
CA GLY A 546 -16.22 12.55 13.87
C GLY A 546 -17.14 12.06 14.98
N ARG A 547 -18.44 11.92 14.72
CA ARG A 547 -19.39 11.41 15.72
C ARG A 547 -19.16 9.95 16.09
N LEU A 548 -18.87 9.13 15.08
CA LEU A 548 -18.52 7.71 15.27
C LEU A 548 -17.20 7.56 16.05
N LEU A 549 -16.20 8.35 15.68
CA LEU A 549 -14.90 8.36 16.36
C LEU A 549 -15.02 8.83 17.82
N GLN A 550 -15.82 9.87 18.04
CA GLN A 550 -16.11 10.38 19.40
C GLN A 550 -16.73 9.29 20.28
N GLN A 551 -17.72 8.56 19.76
CA GLN A 551 -18.33 7.47 20.50
C GLN A 551 -17.34 6.34 20.80
N ALA A 552 -16.50 5.98 19.81
CA ALA A 552 -15.46 4.97 19.98
C ALA A 552 -14.37 5.39 20.97
N SER A 553 -14.15 6.69 21.18
CA SER A 553 -13.17 7.21 22.16
C SER A 553 -13.68 7.28 23.59
N SER A 554 -14.99 7.13 23.80
CA SER A 554 -15.61 7.29 25.12
C SER A 554 -15.04 6.35 26.20
N PRO A 555 -14.69 5.07 25.93
CA PRO A 555 -14.09 4.19 26.94
C PRO A 555 -12.69 4.62 27.39
N PHE A 556 -12.03 5.49 26.62
CA PHE A 556 -10.69 6.00 26.88
C PHE A 556 -10.70 7.40 27.54
N GLY A 557 -11.88 7.94 27.85
CA GLY A 557 -12.03 9.31 28.36
C GLY A 557 -11.91 10.38 27.28
N GLY A 558 -12.10 10.02 26.01
CA GLY A 558 -11.96 10.87 24.84
C GLY A 558 -10.67 10.61 24.05
N PHE A 559 -10.33 11.52 23.15
CA PHE A 559 -9.19 11.34 22.22
C PHE A 559 -7.81 11.65 22.84
N GLY A 560 -7.77 12.39 23.95
CA GLY A 560 -6.50 12.96 24.45
C GLY A 560 -5.83 13.82 23.38
N ASP A 561 -4.48 13.76 23.30
CA ASP A 561 -3.68 14.51 22.31
C ASP A 561 -3.71 13.90 20.90
N SER A 562 -4.53 12.89 20.64
CA SER A 562 -4.51 12.15 19.36
C SER A 562 -5.59 12.59 18.36
N GLU A 563 -6.54 13.45 18.75
CA GLU A 563 -7.74 13.79 17.95
C GLU A 563 -7.39 14.28 16.54
N ALA A 564 -6.58 15.33 16.43
CA ALA A 564 -6.24 15.90 15.14
C ALA A 564 -5.53 14.89 14.21
N ALA A 565 -4.63 14.09 14.78
CA ALA A 565 -3.91 13.07 14.02
C ALA A 565 -4.83 11.90 13.59
N LEU A 566 -5.75 11.48 14.44
CA LEU A 566 -6.73 10.45 14.15
C LEU A 566 -7.72 10.91 13.06
N LEU A 567 -8.26 12.12 13.20
CA LEU A 567 -9.17 12.71 12.21
C LEU A 567 -8.49 12.84 10.84
N SER A 568 -7.27 13.38 10.81
CA SER A 568 -6.48 13.46 9.56
C SER A 568 -6.26 12.07 8.95
N PHE A 569 -5.84 11.09 9.76
CA PHE A 569 -5.62 9.74 9.30
C PHE A 569 -6.89 9.09 8.70
N MET A 570 -8.03 9.25 9.34
CA MET A 570 -9.31 8.73 8.83
C MET A 570 -9.78 9.46 7.57
N GLY A 571 -9.57 10.77 7.50
CA GLY A 571 -9.84 11.58 6.31
C GLY A 571 -9.00 11.14 5.10
N ASP A 572 -7.70 10.88 5.30
CA ASP A 572 -6.82 10.34 4.27
C ASP A 572 -7.30 8.97 3.76
N ARG A 573 -7.84 8.12 4.64
CA ARG A 573 -8.37 6.79 4.24
C ARG A 573 -9.67 6.93 3.45
N LEU A 574 -10.52 7.87 3.81
CA LEU A 574 -11.73 8.19 3.03
C LEU A 574 -11.34 8.71 1.64
N SER A 575 -10.45 9.69 1.57
CA SER A 575 -9.97 10.24 0.29
C SER A 575 -9.36 9.15 -0.59
N TYR A 576 -8.48 8.33 -0.03
CA TYR A 576 -7.87 7.19 -0.75
C TYR A 576 -8.93 6.24 -1.31
N LEU A 577 -9.95 5.86 -0.52
CA LEU A 577 -11.02 4.98 -0.98
C LEU A 577 -11.79 5.61 -2.17
N LEU A 578 -12.12 6.89 -2.07
CA LEU A 578 -12.85 7.60 -3.12
C LEU A 578 -12.02 7.71 -4.41
N GLU A 579 -10.71 7.96 -4.30
CA GLU A 579 -9.79 7.95 -5.44
C GLU A 579 -9.69 6.56 -6.10
N GLN A 580 -9.64 5.48 -5.30
CA GLN A 580 -9.67 4.10 -5.81
C GLN A 580 -11.00 3.74 -6.51
N ARG A 581 -12.08 4.48 -6.22
CA ARG A 581 -13.37 4.38 -6.94
C ARG A 581 -13.39 5.15 -8.25
N GLY A 582 -12.29 5.80 -8.64
CA GLY A 582 -12.11 6.49 -9.91
C GLY A 582 -12.43 7.98 -9.88
N PHE A 583 -12.67 8.58 -8.72
CA PHE A 583 -12.88 10.02 -8.61
C PHE A 583 -11.54 10.77 -8.58
N ASP A 584 -11.48 11.91 -9.26
CA ASP A 584 -10.29 12.73 -9.23
C ASP A 584 -10.11 13.44 -7.89
N ILE A 585 -8.85 13.71 -7.52
CA ILE A 585 -8.47 14.25 -6.21
C ILE A 585 -9.10 15.63 -5.93
N ARG A 586 -9.39 16.47 -6.96
CA ARG A 586 -9.98 17.78 -6.79
C ARG A 586 -11.45 17.66 -6.40
N SER A 587 -12.18 16.79 -7.08
CA SER A 587 -13.57 16.47 -6.73
C SER A 587 -13.67 15.88 -5.32
N VAL A 588 -12.73 15.02 -4.94
CA VAL A 588 -12.65 14.47 -3.57
C VAL A 588 -12.44 15.60 -2.55
N ARG A 589 -11.50 16.53 -2.80
CA ARG A 589 -11.28 17.70 -1.93
C ARG A 589 -12.50 18.59 -1.84
N ALA A 590 -13.21 18.82 -2.95
CA ALA A 590 -14.42 19.62 -2.98
C ALA A 590 -15.48 19.11 -2.00
N VAL A 591 -15.69 17.82 -1.91
CA VAL A 591 -16.74 17.22 -1.06
C VAL A 591 -16.28 16.92 0.37
N THR A 592 -14.97 16.91 0.62
CA THR A 592 -14.39 16.67 1.96
C THR A 592 -13.87 17.94 2.64
N HIS A 593 -14.09 19.13 2.06
CA HIS A 593 -13.56 20.41 2.51
C HIS A 593 -13.92 20.79 3.95
N GLY A 594 -15.07 20.31 4.48
CA GLY A 594 -15.49 20.54 5.86
C GLY A 594 -14.61 19.84 6.93
N GLY A 595 -13.62 19.10 6.47
CA GLY A 595 -12.70 18.34 7.31
C GLY A 595 -13.28 17.01 7.77
N PRO A 596 -12.39 16.07 8.19
CA PRO A 596 -12.76 14.68 8.49
C PRO A 596 -13.81 14.52 9.59
N ALA A 597 -13.89 15.47 10.54
CA ALA A 597 -14.85 15.42 11.63
C ALA A 597 -16.29 15.62 11.16
N ALA A 598 -16.50 16.49 10.16
CA ALA A 598 -17.82 16.88 9.68
C ALA A 598 -18.32 16.03 8.51
N VAL A 599 -17.45 15.32 7.82
CA VAL A 599 -17.78 14.56 6.61
C VAL A 599 -18.48 13.26 6.94
N SER A 600 -19.64 13.01 6.32
CA SER A 600 -20.25 11.69 6.22
C SER A 600 -19.67 10.95 5.02
N PRO A 601 -19.07 9.74 5.19
CA PRO A 601 -18.46 9.01 4.07
C PRO A 601 -19.44 8.68 2.93
N ARG A 602 -20.68 8.33 3.26
CA ARG A 602 -21.71 8.02 2.26
C ARG A 602 -22.16 9.28 1.50
N GLU A 603 -22.33 10.38 2.20
CA GLU A 603 -22.71 11.64 1.54
C GLU A 603 -21.60 12.17 0.64
N ALA A 604 -20.34 12.00 1.03
CA ALA A 604 -19.20 12.35 0.18
C ALA A 604 -19.27 11.61 -1.16
N LEU A 605 -19.53 10.29 -1.14
CA LEU A 605 -19.70 9.49 -2.37
C LEU A 605 -20.89 10.04 -3.22
N ARG A 606 -22.06 10.26 -2.62
CA ARG A 606 -23.23 10.77 -3.34
C ARG A 606 -23.00 12.15 -3.98
N LYS A 607 -22.27 13.02 -3.29
CA LYS A 607 -21.86 14.32 -3.83
C LYS A 607 -20.92 14.15 -5.02
N LEU A 608 -19.96 13.22 -4.94
CA LEU A 608 -19.05 12.90 -6.05
C LEU A 608 -19.78 12.34 -7.26
N ASP A 609 -20.72 11.43 -7.07
CA ASP A 609 -21.54 10.88 -8.15
C ASP A 609 -22.33 12.00 -8.87
N ALA A 610 -22.90 12.95 -8.11
CA ALA A 610 -23.61 14.09 -8.66
C ALA A 610 -22.67 15.05 -9.42
N LEU A 611 -21.48 15.34 -8.88
CA LEU A 611 -20.47 16.17 -9.55
C LEU A 611 -19.97 15.52 -10.84
N ALA A 612 -19.74 14.20 -10.84
CA ALA A 612 -19.31 13.47 -12.04
C ALA A 612 -20.36 13.55 -13.16
N GLN A 613 -21.65 13.45 -12.84
CA GLN A 613 -22.74 13.62 -13.80
C GLN A 613 -22.83 15.04 -14.38
N MET A 614 -22.30 16.03 -13.67
CA MET A 614 -22.32 17.44 -14.06
C MET A 614 -20.97 17.98 -14.56
N SER A 615 -19.99 17.10 -14.78
CA SER A 615 -18.61 17.48 -15.17
C SER A 615 -18.53 18.33 -16.46
N GLY A 616 -19.51 18.22 -17.36
CA GLY A 616 -19.63 19.02 -18.59
C GLY A 616 -20.47 20.31 -18.44
N SER A 617 -20.98 20.67 -17.26
CA SER A 617 -21.82 21.85 -17.06
C SER A 617 -21.00 23.12 -17.05
N GLU A 618 -21.07 23.91 -18.12
CA GLU A 618 -20.43 25.24 -18.21
C GLU A 618 -20.87 26.17 -17.07
N SER A 619 -22.16 26.14 -16.69
CA SER A 619 -22.69 26.95 -15.60
C SER A 619 -22.10 26.56 -14.25
N LEU A 620 -21.94 25.26 -13.97
CA LEU A 620 -21.33 24.81 -12.71
C LEU A 620 -19.85 25.22 -12.65
N LEU A 621 -19.11 25.03 -13.74
CA LEU A 621 -17.71 25.45 -13.82
C LEU A 621 -17.56 26.97 -13.72
N GLY A 622 -18.52 27.73 -14.30
CA GLY A 622 -18.58 29.17 -14.17
C GLY A 622 -18.76 29.62 -12.72
N VAL A 623 -19.71 29.04 -11.97
CA VAL A 623 -19.89 29.33 -10.53
C VAL A 623 -18.64 28.87 -9.73
N ALA A 624 -18.07 27.75 -10.04
CA ALA A 624 -16.84 27.27 -9.38
C ALA A 624 -15.68 28.27 -9.52
N THR A 625 -15.52 28.83 -10.71
CA THR A 625 -14.52 29.89 -10.98
C THR A 625 -14.83 31.17 -10.21
N LEU A 626 -16.09 31.61 -10.19
CA LEU A 626 -16.51 32.75 -9.43
C LEU A 626 -16.35 32.56 -7.92
N LEU A 627 -16.59 31.34 -7.42
CA LEU A 627 -16.41 31.01 -6.00
C LEU A 627 -14.96 31.23 -5.54
N LYS A 628 -13.94 30.98 -6.38
CA LYS A 628 -12.55 31.34 -6.05
C LYS A 628 -12.42 32.84 -5.74
N ARG A 629 -13.04 33.70 -6.55
CA ARG A 629 -13.05 35.17 -6.35
C ARG A 629 -13.81 35.52 -5.09
N VAL A 630 -14.98 34.92 -4.88
CA VAL A 630 -15.79 35.07 -3.66
C VAL A 630 -15.00 34.73 -2.41
N LYS A 631 -14.37 33.57 -2.37
CA LYS A 631 -13.54 33.13 -1.22
C LYS A 631 -12.41 34.09 -0.91
N LYS A 632 -11.73 34.60 -1.94
CA LYS A 632 -10.62 35.57 -1.78
C LYS A 632 -11.10 36.90 -1.21
N ILE A 633 -12.20 37.45 -1.72
CA ILE A 633 -12.71 38.75 -1.33
C ILE A 633 -13.38 38.70 0.04
N SER A 634 -14.15 37.64 0.35
CA SER A 634 -14.87 37.49 1.61
C SER A 634 -14.08 36.73 2.70
N LYS A 635 -12.77 36.61 2.56
CA LYS A 635 -11.92 35.93 3.55
C LYS A 635 -12.03 36.62 4.92
N GLY A 636 -12.37 35.85 5.95
CA GLY A 636 -12.55 36.36 7.33
C GLY A 636 -13.89 37.06 7.60
N VAL A 637 -14.76 37.15 6.61
CA VAL A 637 -16.11 37.73 6.79
C VAL A 637 -17.10 36.57 7.03
N ALA A 638 -17.83 36.63 8.15
CA ALA A 638 -18.93 35.70 8.41
C ALA A 638 -20.18 36.09 7.61
N ALA A 639 -20.95 35.08 7.19
CA ALA A 639 -22.29 35.38 6.65
C ALA A 639 -23.15 36.01 7.76
N PRO A 640 -23.82 37.13 7.51
CA PRO A 640 -24.68 37.75 8.51
C PRO A 640 -25.93 36.89 8.74
N THR A 641 -26.48 36.94 9.97
CA THR A 641 -27.73 36.25 10.30
C THR A 641 -28.88 36.80 9.48
N GLU A 642 -28.90 38.11 9.25
CA GLU A 642 -29.85 38.81 8.40
C GLU A 642 -29.09 39.78 7.48
N LEU A 643 -29.38 39.69 6.17
CA LEU A 643 -28.71 40.50 5.17
C LEU A 643 -29.39 41.90 5.11
N ASP A 644 -28.61 42.95 5.31
CA ASP A 644 -29.10 44.32 5.13
C ASP A 644 -29.27 44.62 3.63
N THR A 645 -30.44 44.31 3.12
CA THR A 645 -30.80 44.53 1.71
C THR A 645 -31.15 45.97 1.37
N ALA A 646 -31.40 46.84 2.35
CA ALA A 646 -31.79 48.21 2.13
C ALA A 646 -30.66 49.05 1.47
N LEU A 647 -29.40 48.67 1.75
CA LEU A 647 -28.24 49.34 1.16
C LEU A 647 -27.85 48.78 -0.23
N LEU A 648 -28.39 47.64 -0.64
CA LEU A 648 -28.10 46.97 -1.90
C LEU A 648 -29.05 47.46 -3.00
N THR A 649 -28.76 48.63 -3.58
CA THR A 649 -29.67 49.36 -4.48
C THR A 649 -29.38 49.15 -5.97
N GLU A 650 -28.18 48.71 -6.34
CA GLU A 650 -27.80 48.44 -7.74
C GLU A 650 -28.62 47.26 -8.33
N PRO A 651 -28.99 47.34 -9.61
CA PRO A 651 -29.78 46.27 -10.25
C PRO A 651 -29.15 44.88 -10.13
N ALA A 652 -27.81 44.75 -10.27
CA ALA A 652 -27.11 43.50 -10.15
C ALA A 652 -27.12 42.97 -8.69
N GLU A 653 -27.06 43.86 -7.69
CA GLU A 653 -27.16 43.47 -6.28
C GLU A 653 -28.55 42.89 -5.98
N ARG A 654 -29.63 43.60 -6.40
CA ARG A 654 -31.02 43.15 -6.21
C ARG A 654 -31.28 41.81 -6.92
N THR A 655 -30.72 41.62 -8.13
CA THR A 655 -30.85 40.38 -8.87
C THR A 655 -30.20 39.23 -8.11
N LEU A 656 -28.98 39.42 -7.56
CA LEU A 656 -28.30 38.39 -6.77
C LEU A 656 -29.02 38.09 -5.45
N VAL A 657 -29.51 39.14 -4.74
CA VAL A 657 -30.31 38.96 -3.52
C VAL A 657 -31.57 38.15 -3.81
N SER A 658 -32.31 38.50 -4.88
CA SER A 658 -33.51 37.74 -5.28
C SER A 658 -33.21 36.29 -5.63
N ALA A 659 -32.13 36.05 -6.38
CA ALA A 659 -31.72 34.69 -6.75
C ALA A 659 -31.35 33.86 -5.52
N LEU A 660 -30.65 34.41 -4.54
CA LEU A 660 -30.34 33.73 -3.29
C LEU A 660 -31.59 33.49 -2.43
N GLN A 661 -32.49 34.49 -2.30
CA GLN A 661 -33.72 34.33 -1.53
C GLN A 661 -34.65 33.26 -2.11
N SER A 662 -34.77 33.19 -3.43
CA SER A 662 -35.61 32.20 -4.09
C SER A 662 -34.98 30.83 -4.18
N GLY A 663 -33.66 30.73 -4.39
CA GLY A 663 -32.98 29.47 -4.66
C GLY A 663 -32.41 28.78 -3.42
N ALA A 664 -32.03 29.53 -2.37
CA ALA A 664 -31.32 28.91 -1.22
C ALA A 664 -32.17 27.88 -0.48
N GLY A 665 -33.46 28.06 -0.38
CA GLY A 665 -34.38 27.11 0.24
C GLY A 665 -34.41 25.78 -0.50
N ASP A 666 -34.57 25.83 -1.82
CA ASP A 666 -34.62 24.63 -2.67
C ASP A 666 -33.29 23.88 -2.70
N ILE A 667 -32.17 24.60 -2.77
CA ILE A 667 -30.82 24.03 -2.72
C ILE A 667 -30.60 23.26 -1.41
N ARG A 668 -30.93 23.90 -0.26
CA ARG A 668 -30.80 23.21 1.04
C ARG A 668 -31.79 22.06 1.20
N ALA A 669 -33.02 22.22 0.71
CA ALA A 669 -34.01 21.13 0.74
C ALA A 669 -33.57 19.92 -0.10
N ALA A 670 -33.03 20.15 -1.30
CA ALA A 670 -32.46 19.09 -2.13
C ALA A 670 -31.28 18.40 -1.42
N ALA A 671 -30.34 19.16 -0.87
CA ALA A 671 -29.21 18.61 -0.11
C ALA A 671 -29.67 17.80 1.11
N SER A 672 -30.68 18.28 1.86
CA SER A 672 -31.22 17.56 3.03
C SER A 672 -31.87 16.23 2.67
N ARG A 673 -32.47 16.10 1.49
CA ARG A 673 -32.98 14.84 0.93
C ARG A 673 -31.85 13.96 0.36
N GLY A 674 -30.64 14.53 0.17
CA GLY A 674 -29.51 13.89 -0.49
C GLY A 674 -29.58 13.91 -2.02
N ASP A 675 -30.42 14.79 -2.58
CA ASP A 675 -30.56 15.01 -4.03
C ASP A 675 -29.49 16.00 -4.49
N TYR A 676 -28.21 15.58 -4.41
CA TYR A 676 -27.09 16.48 -4.68
C TYR A 676 -27.01 16.95 -6.12
N ARG A 677 -27.55 16.19 -7.06
CA ARG A 677 -27.68 16.64 -8.45
C ARG A 677 -28.54 17.91 -8.55
N ASP A 678 -29.71 17.90 -7.89
CA ASP A 678 -30.60 19.04 -7.88
C ASP A 678 -30.00 20.22 -7.11
N ALA A 679 -29.29 19.92 -6.00
CA ALA A 679 -28.57 20.95 -5.25
C ALA A 679 -27.49 21.61 -6.11
N PHE A 680 -26.66 20.86 -6.83
CA PHE A 680 -25.67 21.43 -7.74
C PHE A 680 -26.28 22.12 -8.96
N THR A 681 -27.41 21.66 -9.45
CA THR A 681 -28.17 22.36 -10.51
C THR A 681 -28.64 23.72 -10.01
N GLY A 682 -29.19 23.80 -8.81
CA GLY A 682 -29.55 25.05 -8.18
C GLY A 682 -28.37 26.00 -7.98
N ILE A 683 -27.22 25.48 -7.57
CA ILE A 683 -25.97 26.25 -7.47
C ILE A 683 -25.53 26.74 -8.85
N ALA A 684 -25.57 25.89 -9.88
CA ALA A 684 -25.22 26.27 -11.25
C ALA A 684 -26.12 27.40 -11.81
N ALA A 685 -27.38 27.42 -11.42
CA ALA A 685 -28.33 28.49 -11.81
C ALA A 685 -27.96 29.86 -11.22
N LEU A 686 -27.11 29.93 -10.20
CA LEU A 686 -26.59 31.18 -9.65
C LEU A 686 -25.47 31.81 -10.51
N GLN A 687 -24.96 31.14 -11.53
CA GLN A 687 -23.85 31.62 -12.36
C GLN A 687 -24.14 32.97 -13.00
N PRO A 688 -25.27 33.19 -13.72
CA PRO A 688 -25.54 34.49 -14.38
C PRO A 688 -25.66 35.67 -13.38
N PRO A 689 -26.45 35.58 -12.30
CA PRO A 689 -26.56 36.69 -11.34
C PRO A 689 -25.25 36.97 -10.60
N VAL A 690 -24.44 35.97 -10.30
CA VAL A 690 -23.13 36.14 -9.66
C VAL A 690 -22.11 36.76 -10.62
N ALA A 691 -22.06 36.32 -11.88
CA ALA A 691 -21.20 36.95 -12.90
C ALA A 691 -21.55 38.42 -13.08
N LYS A 692 -22.85 38.74 -13.31
CA LYS A 692 -23.32 40.09 -13.48
C LYS A 692 -23.02 40.99 -12.27
N PHE A 693 -23.12 40.43 -11.05
CA PHE A 693 -22.76 41.17 -9.85
C PHE A 693 -21.28 41.58 -9.84
N PHE A 694 -20.37 40.71 -10.23
CA PHE A 694 -18.94 41.00 -10.28
C PHE A 694 -18.52 41.88 -11.45
N ASP A 695 -19.34 41.93 -12.52
CA ASP A 695 -19.08 42.80 -13.67
C ASP A 695 -19.54 44.23 -13.38
N ASP A 696 -20.68 44.41 -12.71
CA ASP A 696 -21.34 45.68 -12.53
C ASP A 696 -21.05 46.35 -11.17
N VAL A 697 -20.61 45.58 -10.14
CA VAL A 697 -20.51 46.04 -8.75
C VAL A 697 -19.09 46.03 -8.20
N LEU A 698 -18.58 47.15 -7.73
CA LEU A 698 -17.32 47.22 -6.98
C LEU A 698 -17.58 46.83 -5.51
N VAL A 699 -17.23 45.57 -5.15
CA VAL A 699 -17.48 45.04 -3.79
C VAL A 699 -16.81 45.87 -2.71
N MET A 700 -15.58 46.35 -2.93
CA MET A 700 -14.78 47.14 -1.99
C MET A 700 -15.11 48.62 -2.14
N ALA A 701 -16.38 49.00 -1.92
CA ALA A 701 -16.84 50.39 -1.95
C ALA A 701 -16.14 51.24 -0.88
N GLU A 702 -16.07 52.56 -1.12
CA GLU A 702 -15.53 53.53 -0.16
C GLU A 702 -16.40 53.62 1.10
N ASP A 703 -17.74 53.66 0.91
CA ASP A 703 -18.69 53.62 2.01
C ASP A 703 -18.60 52.30 2.79
N GLU A 704 -18.27 52.41 4.07
CA GLU A 704 -18.06 51.23 4.94
C GLU A 704 -19.32 50.39 5.14
N ARG A 705 -20.49 51.03 5.22
CA ARG A 705 -21.76 50.32 5.43
C ARG A 705 -22.16 49.56 4.17
N LEU A 706 -22.04 50.21 3.00
CA LEU A 706 -22.28 49.57 1.71
C LEU A 706 -21.30 48.43 1.45
N ARG A 707 -20.01 48.66 1.75
CA ARG A 707 -18.98 47.61 1.67
C ARG A 707 -19.30 46.38 2.56
N ALA A 708 -19.74 46.64 3.81
CA ALA A 708 -20.14 45.55 4.72
C ALA A 708 -21.36 44.79 4.19
N ALA A 709 -22.39 45.48 3.64
CA ALA A 709 -23.56 44.85 3.05
C ALA A 709 -23.19 43.99 1.82
N ARG A 710 -22.31 44.45 0.92
CA ARG A 710 -21.81 43.73 -0.23
C ARG A 710 -20.97 42.49 0.18
N LEU A 711 -20.09 42.65 1.16
CA LEU A 711 -19.32 41.53 1.73
C LEU A 711 -20.25 40.52 2.40
N GLY A 712 -21.27 40.94 3.11
CA GLY A 712 -22.30 40.06 3.68
C GLY A 712 -23.05 39.26 2.63
N LEU A 713 -23.42 39.88 1.50
CA LEU A 713 -24.09 39.19 0.39
C LEU A 713 -23.23 38.07 -0.20
N ILE A 714 -21.97 38.37 -0.53
CA ILE A 714 -21.06 37.31 -1.08
C ILE A 714 -20.66 36.29 -0.03
N ALA A 715 -20.61 36.63 1.27
CA ALA A 715 -20.40 35.68 2.34
C ALA A 715 -21.58 34.70 2.49
N THR A 716 -22.82 35.18 2.31
CA THR A 716 -24.04 34.36 2.27
C THR A 716 -24.02 33.40 1.10
N LEU A 717 -23.66 33.86 -0.10
CA LEU A 717 -23.46 33.00 -1.28
C LEU A 717 -22.39 31.93 -1.01
N ARG A 718 -21.24 32.33 -0.47
CA ARG A 718 -20.17 31.40 -0.12
C ARG A 718 -20.65 30.34 0.87
N GLY A 719 -21.35 30.77 1.93
CA GLY A 719 -21.91 29.85 2.93
C GLY A 719 -22.83 28.81 2.30
N LEU A 720 -23.78 29.25 1.48
CA LEU A 720 -24.72 28.35 0.79
C LEU A 720 -24.03 27.28 -0.06
N ILE A 721 -22.99 27.66 -0.80
CA ILE A 721 -22.26 26.69 -1.64
C ILE A 721 -21.39 25.77 -0.78
N LEU A 722 -20.66 26.30 0.20
CA LEU A 722 -19.79 25.53 1.06
C LEU A 722 -20.57 24.59 2.00
N ASP A 723 -21.81 24.86 2.33
CA ASP A 723 -22.67 23.90 3.05
C ASP A 723 -22.83 22.58 2.29
N ILE A 724 -22.59 22.57 0.98
CA ILE A 724 -22.74 21.41 0.11
C ILE A 724 -21.37 20.87 -0.30
N ALA A 725 -20.56 21.69 -0.99
CA ALA A 725 -19.23 21.33 -1.45
C ALA A 725 -18.39 22.58 -1.78
N ASP A 726 -17.08 22.49 -1.63
CA ASP A 726 -16.16 23.52 -2.12
C ASP A 726 -15.86 23.33 -3.61
N ILE A 727 -16.81 23.64 -4.46
CA ILE A 727 -16.68 23.45 -5.91
C ILE A 727 -15.55 24.28 -6.54
N SER A 728 -14.95 25.24 -5.81
CA SER A 728 -13.77 25.96 -6.31
C SER A 728 -12.54 25.07 -6.51
N GLU A 729 -12.50 23.90 -5.88
CA GLU A 729 -11.43 22.92 -6.03
C GLU A 729 -11.45 22.22 -7.41
N ILE A 730 -12.61 22.10 -8.07
CA ILE A 730 -12.75 21.36 -9.33
C ILE A 730 -12.18 22.11 -10.54
N VAL A 731 -11.90 23.39 -10.45
CA VAL A 731 -11.35 24.21 -11.54
C VAL A 731 -9.86 24.47 -11.33
N THR A 732 -9.08 24.46 -12.42
CA THR A 732 -7.67 24.88 -12.42
C THR A 732 -7.53 26.39 -12.30
N GLU A 733 -6.38 26.88 -11.84
CA GLU A 733 -6.02 28.30 -11.89
C GLU A 733 -5.88 28.80 -13.32
#